data_3569f44a6ab2096204b5bd2b2176514f
#
_entry.id   3569f44a6ab2096204b5bd2b2176514f
#
_cell.length_a   1.000
_cell.length_b   1.000
_cell.length_c   1.000
_cell.angle_alpha   90.00
_cell.angle_beta   90.00
_cell.angle_gamma   90.00
#
_symmetry.space_group_name_H-M   'P 1'
#
loop_
_entity.id
_entity.type
_entity.pdbx_description
1 polymer ?
#
loop_
_entity_poly.entity_id
_entity_poly.type
_entity_poly.pdbx_seq_one_letter_code
_entity_poly.pdbx_strand_id
1 'polypeptide(L)'
;MAILINCHFFIFQKLYGGKLMIEEFGIKSFNKKKMKEALPYPIYLKWKDALRNEKDLDRETADAIAHAMKDWALSNGATHFAHWFLPLSGHTAKKHEAFISRTSDGEPINRFSGKELVKGEPDASSFPSGGMRSTFEARGYTYWDLTANSFIIGNVLYIPTIFMSYKGEKLDKRGPLIDSTKILSAEGVKIVNLFKKDEYAYRMRVKVGLEQEFFLVDKEIYKKRSDLKNIGRTIVGAPSPKGQELSDHYFGQIPARVEKFYKDVDEKLYQLGIYSEAEHNEVAPNQFEMAILFENVNVAIDDNQLLMNILKETALENDLVCLFHEKPFASVNGSGKHNNYSIVTNYGLNVFDPGDDPYNNDIFLLFVAALIEATDKYQSLLRVSASSTSNDFRLGADEAPPAIVSLFLGSDLEELFRDIKEEVEYKKEDDNTFRGYNLLSVPKDSSDRNRTAAVAFTGNKFEFRMLGSSKTGSDLNIALNCAMTDSLSRIYERLEPYKDDYKKLRGLVLEIVKEVMDKHDRVICDGDNYSLEWREEAKRRGLANHKTYFDALVALKDFDFSDIFLKRGIYTEKEIRASYEVNLEEVVIYHTLEAKIMMSMLEKDIIPMGLAELSDLSPILNFKNNEMLSSKYDKIDKMITKLMECESEIEALLLHSSKIDDIYKKAEYVERNIATKLRATREVADDMEKLISRKNITLPSYEDIFNSLS
;
A
#
# COMPACT_ATOMS: atom_id res chain seq x y z
N MET A 1 24.38 42.57 -4.60
CA MET A 1 23.28 41.62 -4.40
C MET A 1 23.76 40.14 -4.43
N ALA A 2 24.62 39.70 -5.34
CA ALA A 2 25.18 38.34 -5.38
C ALA A 2 26.07 37.95 -4.19
N ILE A 3 26.76 38.92 -3.57
CA ILE A 3 27.65 38.69 -2.42
C ILE A 3 26.86 38.49 -1.11
N LEU A 4 25.71 39.15 -0.97
CA LEU A 4 24.81 38.98 0.20
C LEU A 4 24.06 37.61 0.19
N ILE A 5 23.73 37.09 -0.98
CA ILE A 5 23.07 35.78 -1.13
C ILE A 5 24.06 34.66 -0.77
N ASN A 6 25.34 34.77 -1.18
CA ASN A 6 26.36 33.81 -0.81
C ASN A 6 26.71 33.83 0.68
N CYS A 7 26.70 34.99 1.35
CA CYS A 7 26.95 35.06 2.80
C CYS A 7 25.80 34.46 3.62
N HIS A 8 24.54 34.63 3.22
CA HIS A 8 23.39 33.98 3.88
C HIS A 8 23.41 32.47 3.71
N PHE A 9 23.79 31.99 2.52
CA PHE A 9 23.93 30.55 2.25
C PHE A 9 25.06 29.91 3.09
N PHE A 10 26.20 30.59 3.26
CA PHE A 10 27.32 30.13 4.10
C PHE A 10 27.04 30.20 5.61
N ILE A 11 26.24 31.14 6.07
CA ILE A 11 25.84 31.28 7.49
C ILE A 11 24.82 30.21 7.86
N PHE A 12 23.88 29.86 6.96
CA PHE A 12 22.94 28.76 7.15
C PHE A 12 23.65 27.39 7.22
N GLN A 13 24.71 27.19 6.42
CA GLN A 13 25.56 25.99 6.48
C GLN A 13 26.28 25.79 7.81
N LYS A 14 26.66 26.88 8.50
CA LYS A 14 27.41 26.82 9.76
C LYS A 14 26.55 26.68 11.00
N LEU A 15 25.28 27.05 10.94
CA LEU A 15 24.35 27.01 12.07
C LEU A 15 23.62 25.69 12.25
N TYR A 16 23.54 24.82 11.22
CA TYR A 16 22.80 23.56 11.29
C TYR A 16 23.64 22.28 11.20
N GLY A 17 24.98 22.36 11.21
CA GLY A 17 25.87 21.16 11.22
C GLY A 17 25.69 20.22 10.01
N GLY A 18 24.98 20.66 8.96
CA GLY A 18 24.61 19.84 7.82
C GLY A 18 25.61 19.95 6.68
N LYS A 19 26.29 18.89 6.32
CA LYS A 19 26.67 18.64 4.93
C LYS A 19 25.40 18.84 4.09
N LEU A 20 25.53 19.47 2.92
CA LEU A 20 24.41 19.68 2.02
C LEU A 20 23.74 18.31 1.71
N MET A 21 22.49 18.12 2.12
CA MET A 21 21.71 16.89 1.84
C MET A 21 21.78 16.48 0.36
N ILE A 22 21.90 17.45 -0.55
CA ILE A 22 22.09 17.24 -1.99
C ILE A 22 23.39 16.49 -2.33
N GLU A 23 24.48 16.70 -1.58
CA GLU A 23 25.77 16.02 -1.83
C GLU A 23 25.72 14.54 -1.41
N GLU A 24 24.91 14.20 -0.41
CA GLU A 24 24.74 12.85 0.10
C GLU A 24 23.58 12.09 -0.58
N PHE A 25 22.77 12.79 -1.38
CA PHE A 25 21.62 12.19 -2.04
C PHE A 25 22.03 11.07 -3.01
N GLY A 26 21.51 9.86 -2.72
CA GLY A 26 21.78 8.67 -3.51
C GLY A 26 23.20 8.12 -3.39
N ILE A 27 23.96 8.50 -2.35
CA ILE A 27 25.34 8.02 -2.16
C ILE A 27 25.39 6.49 -2.00
N LYS A 28 24.35 5.89 -1.40
CA LYS A 28 24.19 4.45 -1.20
C LYS A 28 23.37 3.76 -2.28
N SER A 29 23.08 4.45 -3.39
CA SER A 29 22.34 3.90 -4.54
C SER A 29 23.26 3.81 -5.76
N PHE A 30 23.34 2.63 -6.37
CA PHE A 30 24.07 2.41 -7.64
C PHE A 30 23.18 2.82 -8.81
N ASN A 31 22.94 4.12 -8.93
CA ASN A 31 22.07 4.74 -9.90
C ASN A 31 22.74 4.98 -11.26
N LYS A 32 21.99 5.53 -12.21
CA LYS A 32 22.47 5.83 -13.58
C LYS A 32 23.73 6.70 -13.61
N LYS A 33 23.88 7.64 -12.66
CA LYS A 33 25.06 8.49 -12.54
C LYS A 33 26.28 7.64 -12.17
N LYS A 34 26.15 6.81 -11.14
CA LYS A 34 27.21 5.89 -10.70
C LYS A 34 27.57 4.87 -11.78
N MET A 35 26.56 4.32 -12.49
CA MET A 35 26.79 3.46 -13.66
C MET A 35 27.64 4.15 -14.71
N LYS A 36 27.32 5.41 -15.05
CA LYS A 36 28.05 6.18 -16.07
C LYS A 36 29.49 6.50 -15.64
N GLU A 37 29.69 6.73 -14.34
CA GLU A 37 31.02 7.04 -13.76
C GLU A 37 31.91 5.79 -13.66
N ALA A 38 31.34 4.64 -13.32
CA ALA A 38 32.06 3.41 -13.01
C ALA A 38 32.31 2.50 -14.23
N LEU A 39 31.52 2.63 -15.28
CA LEU A 39 31.60 1.76 -16.45
C LEU A 39 32.36 2.39 -17.61
N PRO A 40 33.14 1.60 -18.40
CA PRO A 40 33.60 2.03 -19.72
C PRO A 40 32.41 2.49 -20.58
N TYR A 41 32.58 3.60 -21.29
CA TYR A 41 31.48 4.22 -22.03
C TYR A 41 30.74 3.26 -23.03
N PRO A 42 31.42 2.37 -23.77
CA PRO A 42 30.72 1.39 -24.62
C PRO A 42 29.81 0.43 -23.84
N ILE A 43 30.25 -0.02 -22.65
CA ILE A 43 29.46 -0.89 -21.77
C ILE A 43 28.22 -0.13 -21.25
N TYR A 44 28.41 1.12 -20.81
CA TYR A 44 27.30 1.97 -20.39
C TYR A 44 26.25 2.14 -21.49
N LEU A 45 26.68 2.32 -22.75
CA LEU A 45 25.78 2.43 -23.90
C LEU A 45 25.01 1.11 -24.16
N LYS A 46 25.66 -0.05 -24.07
CA LYS A 46 25.01 -1.36 -24.19
C LYS A 46 23.93 -1.55 -23.11
N TRP A 47 24.26 -1.23 -21.85
CA TRP A 47 23.29 -1.27 -20.75
C TRP A 47 22.12 -0.33 -21.02
N LYS A 48 22.38 0.92 -21.44
CA LYS A 48 21.34 1.90 -21.77
C LYS A 48 20.44 1.45 -22.92
N ASP A 49 21.01 0.77 -23.94
CA ASP A 49 20.25 0.19 -25.04
C ASP A 49 19.38 -0.98 -24.57
N ALA A 50 19.93 -1.87 -23.73
CA ALA A 50 19.18 -2.96 -23.13
C ALA A 50 17.98 -2.44 -22.32
N LEU A 51 18.21 -1.43 -21.46
CA LEU A 51 17.15 -0.78 -20.66
C LEU A 51 16.09 -0.10 -21.54
N ARG A 52 16.48 0.56 -22.65
CA ARG A 52 15.57 1.28 -23.54
C ARG A 52 14.73 0.35 -24.39
N ASN A 53 15.35 -0.69 -24.91
CA ASN A 53 14.78 -1.61 -25.92
C ASN A 53 14.35 -2.96 -25.31
N GLU A 54 14.40 -3.09 -23.97
CA GLU A 54 14.03 -4.30 -23.21
C GLU A 54 14.74 -5.56 -23.72
N LYS A 55 16.04 -5.43 -24.02
CA LYS A 55 16.90 -6.52 -24.51
C LYS A 55 17.67 -7.17 -23.36
N ASP A 56 18.00 -8.43 -23.53
CA ASP A 56 18.92 -9.13 -22.65
C ASP A 56 20.32 -8.52 -22.69
N LEU A 57 21.03 -8.55 -21.56
CA LEU A 57 22.45 -8.18 -21.49
C LEU A 57 23.30 -9.35 -21.94
N ASP A 58 24.31 -9.04 -22.77
CA ASP A 58 25.39 -10.00 -23.03
C ASP A 58 26.25 -10.23 -21.79
N ARG A 59 26.92 -11.40 -21.74
CA ARG A 59 27.70 -11.82 -20.58
C ARG A 59 28.83 -10.83 -20.24
N GLU A 60 29.52 -10.29 -21.24
CA GLU A 60 30.63 -9.34 -21.06
C GLU A 60 30.14 -8.06 -20.40
N THR A 61 29.00 -7.55 -20.85
CA THR A 61 28.34 -6.37 -20.27
C THR A 61 27.89 -6.63 -18.83
N ALA A 62 27.29 -7.79 -18.56
CA ALA A 62 26.88 -8.18 -17.20
C ALA A 62 28.08 -8.34 -16.26
N ASP A 63 29.17 -8.97 -16.71
CA ASP A 63 30.40 -9.13 -15.90
C ASP A 63 31.04 -7.77 -15.59
N ALA A 64 31.10 -6.85 -16.56
CA ALA A 64 31.63 -5.50 -16.33
C ALA A 64 30.78 -4.69 -15.32
N ILE A 65 29.45 -4.78 -15.40
CA ILE A 65 28.55 -4.12 -14.46
C ILE A 65 28.69 -4.73 -13.06
N ALA A 66 28.73 -6.06 -12.96
CA ALA A 66 28.89 -6.76 -11.68
C ALA A 66 30.22 -6.35 -10.98
N HIS A 67 31.31 -6.27 -11.76
CA HIS A 67 32.60 -5.83 -11.22
C HIS A 67 32.55 -4.40 -10.69
N ALA A 68 32.01 -3.47 -11.48
CA ALA A 68 31.88 -2.07 -11.07
C ALA A 68 30.96 -1.91 -9.84
N MET A 69 29.84 -2.62 -9.81
CA MET A 69 28.90 -2.63 -8.68
C MET A 69 29.54 -3.19 -7.41
N LYS A 70 30.30 -4.30 -7.53
CA LYS A 70 31.02 -4.90 -6.40
C LYS A 70 32.08 -3.92 -5.84
N ASP A 71 32.89 -3.31 -6.69
CA ASP A 71 33.95 -2.39 -6.25
C ASP A 71 33.36 -1.15 -5.59
N TRP A 72 32.28 -0.62 -6.13
CA TRP A 72 31.51 0.45 -5.50
C TRP A 72 30.92 0.00 -4.15
N ALA A 73 30.33 -1.20 -4.08
CA ALA A 73 29.73 -1.71 -2.85
C ALA A 73 30.79 -1.91 -1.75
N LEU A 74 31.93 -2.51 -2.07
CA LEU A 74 33.05 -2.69 -1.14
C LEU A 74 33.59 -1.34 -0.65
N SER A 75 33.75 -0.35 -1.54
CA SER A 75 34.21 1.00 -1.18
C SER A 75 33.26 1.75 -0.26
N ASN A 76 31.97 1.35 -0.25
CA ASN A 76 30.93 1.87 0.64
C ASN A 76 30.65 0.94 1.85
N GLY A 77 31.57 0.01 2.16
CA GLY A 77 31.51 -0.82 3.37
C GLY A 77 30.65 -2.08 3.28
N ALA A 78 30.11 -2.42 2.11
CA ALA A 78 29.37 -3.66 1.95
C ALA A 78 30.31 -4.87 1.96
N THR A 79 29.94 -5.93 2.66
CA THR A 79 30.66 -7.22 2.73
C THR A 79 29.83 -8.37 2.16
N HIS A 80 28.54 -8.15 2.01
CA HIS A 80 27.56 -9.11 1.52
C HIS A 80 26.71 -8.49 0.42
N PHE A 81 26.04 -9.35 -0.35
CA PHE A 81 24.99 -8.97 -1.29
C PHE A 81 23.72 -9.82 -1.09
N ALA A 82 22.58 -9.32 -1.52
CA ALA A 82 21.33 -10.03 -1.46
C ALA A 82 20.46 -9.72 -2.69
N HIS A 83 19.83 -10.75 -3.23
CA HIS A 83 18.78 -10.59 -4.23
C HIS A 83 17.47 -10.19 -3.54
N TRP A 84 16.95 -9.03 -3.88
CA TRP A 84 15.81 -8.40 -3.22
C TRP A 84 14.58 -8.43 -4.13
N PHE A 85 13.51 -9.03 -3.67
CA PHE A 85 12.30 -9.25 -4.43
C PHE A 85 11.04 -9.14 -3.55
N LEU A 86 9.86 -9.03 -4.19
CA LEU A 86 8.57 -8.86 -3.52
C LEU A 86 7.80 -10.19 -3.54
N PRO A 87 7.76 -10.96 -2.44
CA PRO A 87 7.09 -12.25 -2.36
C PRO A 87 5.56 -12.13 -2.43
N LEU A 88 4.89 -13.26 -2.62
CA LEU A 88 3.41 -13.34 -2.67
C LEU A 88 2.74 -12.83 -1.39
N SER A 89 3.39 -13.00 -0.24
CA SER A 89 2.92 -12.50 1.05
C SER A 89 2.99 -10.99 1.23
N GLY A 90 3.54 -10.25 0.26
CA GLY A 90 3.75 -8.81 0.36
C GLY A 90 4.99 -8.39 1.15
N HIS A 91 5.69 -9.31 1.80
CA HIS A 91 6.93 -9.05 2.52
C HIS A 91 8.15 -9.23 1.62
N THR A 92 9.16 -8.41 1.85
CA THR A 92 10.45 -8.53 1.15
C THR A 92 11.24 -9.70 1.71
N ALA A 93 11.66 -10.63 0.85
CA ALA A 93 12.53 -11.75 1.23
C ALA A 93 13.96 -11.50 0.75
N LYS A 94 14.94 -11.89 1.58
CA LYS A 94 16.36 -11.64 1.32
C LYS A 94 17.24 -12.70 1.98
N LYS A 95 18.29 -13.12 1.27
CA LYS A 95 19.36 -13.98 1.77
C LYS A 95 20.68 -13.24 1.54
N HIS A 96 21.49 -13.10 2.58
CA HIS A 96 22.78 -12.42 2.50
C HIS A 96 23.88 -13.39 2.09
N GLU A 97 24.54 -13.13 0.97
CA GLU A 97 25.68 -13.90 0.46
C GLU A 97 26.96 -13.08 0.56
N ALA A 98 28.06 -13.69 1.01
CA ALA A 98 29.31 -12.97 1.20
C ALA A 98 30.02 -12.73 -0.14
N PHE A 99 30.60 -11.54 -0.33
CA PHE A 99 31.53 -11.30 -1.46
C PHE A 99 32.80 -12.11 -1.35
N ILE A 100 33.24 -12.43 -0.11
CA ILE A 100 34.44 -13.19 0.10
C ILE A 100 34.33 -14.65 -0.35
N SER A 101 35.29 -15.11 -1.11
CA SER A 101 35.39 -16.47 -1.61
C SER A 101 36.88 -16.91 -1.53
N ARG A 102 37.18 -18.11 -2.01
CA ARG A 102 38.56 -18.62 -2.07
C ARG A 102 38.95 -18.94 -3.51
N THR A 103 40.21 -18.65 -3.86
CA THR A 103 40.79 -19.13 -5.09
C THR A 103 41.05 -20.64 -5.02
N SER A 104 41.45 -21.25 -6.14
CA SER A 104 41.87 -22.66 -6.18
C SER A 104 43.04 -22.96 -5.22
N ASP A 105 43.86 -21.97 -4.94
CA ASP A 105 45.05 -22.10 -4.06
C ASP A 105 44.72 -21.76 -2.60
N GLY A 106 43.41 -21.50 -2.29
CA GLY A 106 42.92 -21.22 -0.94
C GLY A 106 43.01 -19.77 -0.48
N GLU A 107 43.51 -18.86 -1.30
CA GLU A 107 43.66 -17.44 -0.98
C GLU A 107 42.27 -16.75 -1.00
N PRO A 108 42.03 -15.79 -0.09
CA PRO A 108 40.78 -15.05 -0.07
C PRO A 108 40.67 -14.10 -1.28
N ILE A 109 39.52 -14.04 -1.88
CA ILE A 109 39.17 -13.16 -2.99
C ILE A 109 37.77 -12.59 -2.84
N ASN A 110 37.54 -11.34 -3.21
CA ASN A 110 36.22 -10.79 -3.37
C ASN A 110 35.68 -11.12 -4.76
N ARG A 111 34.62 -11.91 -4.81
CA ARG A 111 34.01 -12.39 -6.04
C ARG A 111 32.56 -11.94 -6.14
N PHE A 112 32.21 -11.39 -7.29
CA PHE A 112 30.83 -11.15 -7.75
C PHE A 112 30.87 -11.02 -9.25
N SER A 113 30.26 -11.95 -9.95
CA SER A 113 30.27 -12.05 -11.42
C SER A 113 28.94 -11.61 -12.02
N GLY A 114 28.95 -11.37 -13.32
CA GLY A 114 27.71 -11.11 -14.07
C GLY A 114 26.70 -12.23 -13.96
N LYS A 115 27.15 -13.49 -13.80
CA LYS A 115 26.24 -14.61 -13.53
C LYS A 115 25.51 -14.42 -12.19
N GLU A 116 26.22 -14.03 -11.13
CA GLU A 116 25.67 -13.78 -9.79
C GLU A 116 24.79 -12.51 -9.76
N LEU A 117 25.13 -11.51 -10.59
CA LEU A 117 24.29 -10.31 -10.76
C LEU A 117 22.98 -10.64 -11.47
N VAL A 118 23.08 -11.25 -12.64
CA VAL A 118 21.93 -11.49 -13.54
C VAL A 118 21.02 -12.57 -12.99
N LYS A 119 21.59 -13.62 -12.36
CA LYS A 119 20.85 -14.79 -11.88
C LYS A 119 21.39 -15.30 -10.56
N GLY A 120 20.55 -15.30 -9.54
CA GLY A 120 20.76 -16.01 -8.29
C GLY A 120 19.96 -17.32 -8.21
N GLU A 121 20.34 -18.18 -7.27
CA GLU A 121 19.66 -19.47 -7.02
C GLU A 121 19.30 -19.58 -5.52
N PRO A 122 18.36 -18.73 -5.00
CA PRO A 122 17.97 -18.79 -3.59
C PRO A 122 17.11 -20.01 -3.30
N ASP A 123 17.06 -20.37 -2.03
CA ASP A 123 16.15 -21.41 -1.52
C ASP A 123 14.70 -20.88 -1.51
N ALA A 124 13.82 -21.59 -2.17
CA ALA A 124 12.40 -21.26 -2.26
C ALA A 124 11.51 -22.18 -1.38
N SER A 125 12.09 -23.09 -0.58
CA SER A 125 11.33 -24.12 0.15
C SER A 125 10.34 -23.52 1.16
N SER A 126 10.69 -22.42 1.81
CA SER A 126 9.88 -21.75 2.83
C SER A 126 8.90 -20.72 2.28
N PHE A 127 8.87 -20.55 0.96
CA PHE A 127 8.01 -19.53 0.34
C PHE A 127 6.54 -19.96 0.32
N PRO A 128 5.59 -19.07 0.61
CA PRO A 128 4.18 -19.33 0.36
C PRO A 128 3.97 -19.67 -1.11
N SER A 129 3.45 -20.83 -1.41
CA SER A 129 3.35 -21.31 -2.79
C SER A 129 1.94 -21.68 -3.23
N GLY A 130 0.97 -21.76 -2.29
CA GLY A 130 -0.40 -22.19 -2.61
C GLY A 130 -0.41 -23.51 -3.39
N GLY A 131 0.47 -24.47 -3.05
CA GLY A 131 0.57 -25.74 -3.77
C GLY A 131 1.24 -25.69 -5.14
N MET A 132 1.79 -24.55 -5.57
CA MET A 132 2.51 -24.44 -6.85
C MET A 132 3.72 -25.37 -6.93
N ARG A 133 4.33 -25.67 -5.79
CA ARG A 133 5.48 -26.58 -5.69
C ARG A 133 5.37 -27.46 -4.44
N SER A 134 6.06 -28.60 -4.49
CA SER A 134 6.16 -29.47 -3.33
C SER A 134 7.25 -28.97 -2.37
N THR A 135 7.17 -29.33 -1.09
CA THR A 135 8.14 -28.89 -0.05
C THR A 135 9.57 -29.33 -0.33
N PHE A 136 9.79 -30.37 -1.13
CA PHE A 136 11.12 -30.81 -1.56
C PHE A 136 11.66 -30.06 -2.80
N GLU A 137 10.84 -29.25 -3.46
CA GLU A 137 11.26 -28.42 -4.61
C GLU A 137 11.79 -27.08 -4.08
N ALA A 138 13.03 -27.06 -3.60
CA ALA A 138 13.63 -25.94 -2.92
C ALA A 138 14.26 -24.90 -3.84
N ARG A 139 14.56 -25.26 -5.11
CA ARG A 139 15.29 -24.36 -6.01
C ARG A 139 14.39 -23.29 -6.63
N GLY A 140 14.82 -22.03 -6.53
CA GLY A 140 14.27 -20.89 -7.26
C GLY A 140 15.35 -20.14 -8.02
N TYR A 141 14.96 -19.20 -8.88
CA TYR A 141 15.84 -18.35 -9.65
C TYR A 141 15.44 -16.90 -9.46
N THR A 142 16.43 -16.03 -9.28
CA THR A 142 16.25 -14.57 -9.33
C THR A 142 16.88 -14.01 -10.59
N TYR A 143 16.23 -13.01 -11.17
CA TYR A 143 16.71 -12.28 -12.35
C TYR A 143 16.79 -10.80 -12.03
N TRP A 144 17.92 -10.17 -12.32
CA TRP A 144 18.12 -8.74 -12.05
C TRP A 144 17.11 -7.88 -12.80
N ASP A 145 16.48 -6.95 -12.08
CA ASP A 145 15.64 -5.90 -12.66
C ASP A 145 16.52 -4.70 -13.05
N LEU A 146 16.78 -4.53 -14.34
CA LEU A 146 17.57 -3.43 -14.89
C LEU A 146 16.93 -2.04 -14.68
N THR A 147 15.63 -1.99 -14.35
CA THR A 147 14.88 -0.74 -14.23
C THR A 147 14.95 -0.13 -12.84
N ALA A 148 15.38 -0.90 -11.84
CA ALA A 148 15.53 -0.50 -10.45
C ALA A 148 17.02 -0.37 -10.05
N ASN A 149 17.32 0.58 -9.16
CA ASN A 149 18.69 0.78 -8.68
C ASN A 149 19.05 -0.25 -7.60
N SER A 150 20.28 -0.79 -7.64
CA SER A 150 20.84 -1.52 -6.50
C SER A 150 21.26 -0.53 -5.41
N PHE A 151 21.17 -0.94 -4.15
CA PHE A 151 21.38 -0.03 -3.02
C PHE A 151 22.06 -0.75 -1.83
N ILE A 152 22.64 0.03 -0.90
CA ILE A 152 23.32 -0.49 0.28
C ILE A 152 22.54 -0.10 1.54
N ILE A 153 22.21 -1.09 2.38
CA ILE A 153 21.75 -0.88 3.76
C ILE A 153 22.69 -1.65 4.68
N GLY A 154 23.22 -0.97 5.69
CA GLY A 154 24.25 -1.55 6.57
C GLY A 154 25.47 -1.99 5.78
N ASN A 155 25.80 -3.27 5.84
CA ASN A 155 26.93 -3.89 5.13
C ASN A 155 26.50 -4.80 3.96
N VAL A 156 25.29 -4.63 3.44
CA VAL A 156 24.72 -5.49 2.39
C VAL A 156 24.34 -4.67 1.16
N LEU A 157 24.81 -5.11 0.00
CA LEU A 157 24.33 -4.66 -1.32
C LEU A 157 23.04 -5.40 -1.66
N TYR A 158 21.95 -4.70 -1.85
CA TYR A 158 20.67 -5.25 -2.30
C TYR A 158 20.49 -5.03 -3.81
N ILE A 159 20.12 -6.10 -4.50
CA ILE A 159 19.95 -6.13 -5.95
C ILE A 159 18.48 -6.43 -6.24
N PRO A 160 17.70 -5.46 -6.75
CA PRO A 160 16.31 -5.69 -7.10
C PRO A 160 16.19 -6.77 -8.19
N THR A 161 15.35 -7.80 -7.92
CA THR A 161 15.24 -8.96 -8.80
C THR A 161 13.79 -9.47 -8.89
N ILE A 162 13.51 -10.16 -9.98
CA ILE A 162 12.32 -10.99 -10.17
C ILE A 162 12.65 -12.39 -9.67
N PHE A 163 11.72 -13.03 -8.95
CA PHE A 163 11.89 -14.37 -8.43
C PHE A 163 10.93 -15.38 -9.09
N MET A 164 11.48 -16.46 -9.59
CA MET A 164 10.74 -17.54 -10.25
C MET A 164 11.05 -18.89 -9.64
N SER A 165 10.08 -19.82 -9.65
CA SER A 165 10.31 -21.22 -9.29
C SER A 165 11.23 -21.91 -10.31
N TYR A 166 11.71 -23.12 -9.96
CA TYR A 166 12.47 -23.96 -10.88
C TYR A 166 11.72 -24.26 -12.19
N LYS A 167 10.39 -24.31 -12.14
CA LYS A 167 9.51 -24.57 -13.29
C LYS A 167 9.10 -23.31 -14.06
N GLY A 168 9.51 -22.13 -13.59
CA GLY A 168 9.22 -20.85 -14.25
C GLY A 168 7.97 -20.13 -13.74
N GLU A 169 7.31 -20.66 -12.67
CA GLU A 169 6.19 -19.92 -12.07
C GLU A 169 6.70 -18.67 -11.34
N LYS A 170 5.98 -17.58 -11.46
CA LYS A 170 6.27 -16.31 -10.77
C LYS A 170 5.95 -16.44 -9.28
N LEU A 171 6.97 -16.31 -8.43
CA LEU A 171 6.87 -16.38 -6.97
C LEU A 171 6.96 -15.00 -6.31
N ASP A 172 7.06 -13.94 -7.09
CA ASP A 172 7.12 -12.57 -6.62
C ASP A 172 6.02 -11.70 -7.25
N LYS A 173 5.95 -10.45 -6.79
CA LYS A 173 5.02 -9.43 -7.31
C LYS A 173 5.67 -8.51 -8.32
N ARG A 174 7.01 -8.44 -8.39
CA ARG A 174 7.76 -7.56 -9.30
C ARG A 174 7.60 -7.97 -10.75
N GLY A 175 7.75 -9.26 -11.05
CA GLY A 175 7.57 -9.77 -12.40
C GLY A 175 6.21 -9.41 -12.99
N PRO A 176 5.10 -9.80 -12.37
CA PRO A 176 3.76 -9.43 -12.82
C PRO A 176 3.53 -7.91 -12.92
N LEU A 177 4.10 -7.10 -12.00
CA LEU A 177 3.99 -5.65 -12.04
C LEU A 177 4.66 -5.06 -13.29
N ILE A 178 5.87 -5.50 -13.61
CA ILE A 178 6.59 -5.07 -14.81
C ILE A 178 5.82 -5.51 -16.08
N ASP A 179 5.36 -6.76 -16.13
CA ASP A 179 4.61 -7.28 -17.28
C ASP A 179 3.29 -6.52 -17.48
N SER A 180 2.54 -6.22 -16.41
CA SER A 180 1.32 -5.43 -16.49
C SER A 180 1.56 -4.01 -17.01
N THR A 181 2.68 -3.39 -16.63
CA THR A 181 3.08 -2.07 -17.16
C THR A 181 3.41 -2.12 -18.63
N LYS A 182 4.07 -3.21 -19.09
CA LYS A 182 4.42 -3.40 -20.52
C LYS A 182 3.18 -3.54 -21.39
N ILE A 183 2.22 -4.37 -20.99
CA ILE A 183 0.98 -4.54 -21.78
C ILE A 183 0.15 -3.26 -21.82
N LEU A 184 0.05 -2.53 -20.70
CA LEU A 184 -0.61 -1.23 -20.67
C LEU A 184 0.08 -0.22 -21.60
N SER A 185 1.41 -0.16 -21.56
CA SER A 185 2.19 0.69 -22.47
C SER A 185 1.92 0.34 -23.93
N ALA A 186 1.89 -0.95 -24.25
CA ALA A 186 1.68 -1.40 -25.62
C ALA A 186 0.30 -0.99 -26.19
N GLU A 187 -0.76 -1.08 -25.37
CA GLU A 187 -2.10 -0.66 -25.80
C GLU A 187 -2.25 0.87 -25.77
N GLY A 188 -1.75 1.53 -24.72
CA GLY A 188 -1.88 2.98 -24.58
C GLY A 188 -1.19 3.78 -25.69
N VAL A 189 0.02 3.37 -26.12
CA VAL A 189 0.72 4.07 -27.22
C VAL A 189 -0.04 4.00 -28.54
N LYS A 190 -0.78 2.92 -28.80
CA LYS A 190 -1.61 2.79 -30.00
C LYS A 190 -2.68 3.87 -30.06
N ILE A 191 -3.37 4.12 -28.93
CA ILE A 191 -4.41 5.15 -28.83
C ILE A 191 -3.81 6.54 -28.95
N VAL A 192 -2.74 6.85 -28.19
CA VAL A 192 -2.10 8.18 -28.23
C VAL A 192 -1.65 8.52 -29.66
N ASN A 193 -1.07 7.57 -30.38
CA ASN A 193 -0.57 7.78 -31.76
C ASN A 193 -1.69 7.97 -32.81
N LEU A 194 -2.95 7.69 -32.50
CA LEU A 194 -4.07 8.05 -33.37
C LEU A 194 -4.33 9.56 -33.41
N PHE A 195 -4.07 10.27 -32.31
CA PHE A 195 -4.41 11.68 -32.13
C PHE A 195 -3.20 12.62 -32.16
N LYS A 196 -2.01 12.16 -31.78
CA LYS A 196 -0.75 12.95 -31.78
C LYS A 196 0.14 12.58 -32.95
N LYS A 197 0.09 13.37 -34.03
CA LYS A 197 0.88 13.11 -35.28
C LYS A 197 2.28 13.74 -35.21
N ASP A 198 2.49 14.80 -34.43
CA ASP A 198 3.76 15.53 -34.36
C ASP A 198 4.74 14.92 -33.35
N GLU A 199 4.24 14.12 -32.40
CA GLU A 199 5.02 13.44 -31.38
C GLU A 199 4.67 11.95 -31.38
N TYR A 200 5.69 11.09 -31.45
CA TYR A 200 5.49 9.64 -31.49
C TYR A 200 5.69 9.01 -30.11
N ALA A 201 4.63 8.45 -29.57
CA ALA A 201 4.69 7.64 -28.35
C ALA A 201 5.20 6.23 -28.70
N TYR A 202 6.39 5.88 -28.21
CA TYR A 202 6.91 4.52 -28.32
C TYR A 202 6.85 3.76 -26.99
N ARG A 203 6.56 4.46 -25.91
CA ARG A 203 6.45 3.90 -24.55
C ARG A 203 5.57 4.78 -23.67
N MET A 204 4.80 4.14 -22.80
CA MET A 204 4.15 4.78 -21.67
C MET A 204 4.71 4.21 -20.36
N ARG A 205 4.61 4.99 -19.30
CA ARG A 205 5.02 4.62 -17.96
C ARG A 205 3.88 4.88 -16.99
N VAL A 206 3.63 3.90 -16.14
CA VAL A 206 2.76 4.11 -14.99
C VAL A 206 3.58 4.82 -13.92
N LYS A 207 3.06 5.94 -13.44
CA LYS A 207 3.61 6.73 -12.35
C LYS A 207 2.74 6.58 -11.13
N VAL A 208 3.38 6.38 -9.97
CA VAL A 208 2.69 6.19 -8.70
C VAL A 208 3.37 6.99 -7.60
N GLY A 209 2.56 7.62 -6.74
CA GLY A 209 2.97 8.19 -5.46
C GLY A 209 2.19 7.49 -4.36
N LEU A 210 2.89 7.00 -3.34
CA LEU A 210 2.30 6.29 -2.22
C LEU A 210 2.41 7.17 -0.96
N GLU A 211 1.26 7.44 -0.33
CA GLU A 211 1.15 8.17 0.93
C GLU A 211 1.07 7.14 2.06
N GLN A 212 2.17 6.96 2.78
CA GLN A 212 2.27 5.95 3.82
C GLN A 212 1.82 6.48 5.16
N GLU A 213 0.62 6.08 5.59
CA GLU A 213 0.17 6.31 6.95
C GLU A 213 0.71 5.22 7.90
N PHE A 214 0.93 5.60 9.17
CA PHE A 214 1.40 4.71 10.22
C PHE A 214 1.13 5.28 11.61
N PHE A 215 1.24 4.42 12.64
CA PHE A 215 1.19 4.86 14.03
C PHE A 215 2.57 4.73 14.68
N LEU A 216 2.86 5.64 15.60
CA LEU A 216 4.00 5.55 16.50
C LEU A 216 3.52 5.30 17.95
N VAL A 217 4.19 4.40 18.63
CA VAL A 217 3.90 4.07 20.04
C VAL A 217 5.20 4.12 20.82
N ASP A 218 5.14 4.61 22.06
CA ASP A 218 6.28 4.53 22.98
C ASP A 218 6.71 3.07 23.20
N LYS A 219 8.00 2.81 23.12
CA LYS A 219 8.57 1.47 23.17
C LYS A 219 8.30 0.74 24.50
N GLU A 220 8.27 1.46 25.62
CA GLU A 220 8.00 0.86 26.94
C GLU A 220 6.52 0.50 27.11
N ILE A 221 5.62 1.29 26.52
CA ILE A 221 4.19 0.98 26.44
C ILE A 221 3.96 -0.25 25.55
N TYR A 222 4.56 -0.27 24.36
CA TYR A 222 4.48 -1.39 23.43
C TYR A 222 4.93 -2.72 24.06
N LYS A 223 6.01 -2.72 24.84
CA LYS A 223 6.53 -3.92 25.54
C LYS A 223 5.52 -4.57 26.47
N LYS A 224 4.61 -3.78 27.05
CA LYS A 224 3.61 -4.24 28.02
C LYS A 224 2.35 -4.81 27.35
N ARG A 225 2.16 -4.63 26.02
CA ARG A 225 0.98 -5.09 25.30
C ARG A 225 1.33 -6.27 24.38
N SER A 226 0.86 -7.46 24.74
CA SER A 226 1.13 -8.68 23.98
C SER A 226 0.43 -8.68 22.62
N ASP A 227 -0.74 -8.07 22.49
CA ASP A 227 -1.46 -7.90 21.24
C ASP A 227 -0.68 -7.01 20.24
N LEU A 228 -0.21 -5.84 20.66
CA LEU A 228 0.62 -4.99 19.80
C LEU A 228 1.89 -5.69 19.32
N LYS A 229 2.56 -6.46 20.21
CA LYS A 229 3.79 -7.20 19.86
C LYS A 229 3.57 -8.31 18.84
N ASN A 230 2.45 -8.99 18.88
CA ASN A 230 2.22 -10.19 18.08
C ASN A 230 1.48 -9.90 16.76
N ILE A 231 0.56 -8.94 16.74
CA ILE A 231 -0.28 -8.62 15.58
C ILE A 231 -0.30 -7.14 15.19
N GLY A 232 0.38 -6.25 15.95
CA GLY A 232 0.42 -4.82 15.67
C GLY A 232 -0.89 -4.08 15.94
N ARG A 233 -1.84 -4.71 16.67
CA ARG A 233 -3.19 -4.20 16.94
C ARG A 233 -3.60 -4.56 18.35
N THR A 234 -4.35 -3.66 19.01
CA THR A 234 -5.00 -3.95 20.28
C THR A 234 -6.28 -4.75 20.07
N ILE A 235 -6.38 -5.93 20.69
CA ILE A 235 -7.60 -6.77 20.62
C ILE A 235 -8.57 -6.48 21.76
N VAL A 236 -8.14 -5.73 22.77
CA VAL A 236 -8.94 -5.17 23.87
C VAL A 236 -8.47 -3.76 24.17
N GLY A 237 -9.34 -2.94 24.72
CA GLY A 237 -9.05 -1.57 25.18
C GLY A 237 -10.28 -0.69 25.08
N ALA A 238 -10.75 -0.19 26.22
CA ALA A 238 -11.83 0.78 26.29
C ALA A 238 -11.42 2.08 25.59
N PRO A 239 -12.36 2.78 24.91
CA PRO A 239 -12.08 4.08 24.31
C PRO A 239 -11.53 5.06 25.34
N SER A 240 -10.52 5.85 24.94
CA SER A 240 -10.02 6.96 25.74
C SER A 240 -11.14 8.02 25.94
N PRO A 241 -11.17 8.73 27.07
CA PRO A 241 -12.09 9.86 27.28
C PRO A 241 -11.99 10.94 26.21
N LYS A 242 -10.82 11.10 25.61
CA LYS A 242 -10.56 11.91 24.43
C LYS A 242 -9.82 11.06 23.40
N GLY A 243 -10.39 10.97 22.20
CA GLY A 243 -9.78 10.34 21.04
C GLY A 243 -9.29 11.39 20.04
N GLN A 244 -9.94 11.47 18.88
CA GLN A 244 -9.62 12.38 17.77
C GLN A 244 -10.57 13.59 17.66
N GLU A 245 -11.42 13.80 18.66
CA GLU A 245 -12.36 14.92 18.69
C GLU A 245 -11.58 16.24 18.63
N LEU A 246 -12.14 17.23 17.96
CA LEU A 246 -11.56 18.54 17.66
C LEU A 246 -10.44 18.53 16.60
N SER A 247 -10.00 17.36 16.11
CA SER A 247 -8.90 17.24 15.13
C SER A 247 -7.62 17.99 15.52
N ASP A 248 -7.37 18.11 16.82
CA ASP A 248 -6.26 18.89 17.37
C ASP A 248 -4.89 18.22 17.15
N HIS A 249 -4.85 16.93 16.89
CA HIS A 249 -3.64 16.26 16.44
C HIS A 249 -3.35 16.60 14.97
N TYR A 250 -4.35 16.50 14.09
CA TYR A 250 -4.21 16.80 12.66
C TYR A 250 -3.76 18.24 12.37
N PHE A 251 -4.36 19.22 13.07
CA PHE A 251 -4.00 20.63 12.95
C PHE A 251 -2.89 21.08 13.91
N GLY A 252 -2.38 20.15 14.73
CA GLY A 252 -1.33 20.41 15.71
C GLY A 252 0.06 20.47 15.11
N GLN A 253 1.02 20.89 15.91
CA GLN A 253 2.43 20.79 15.56
C GLN A 253 2.89 19.32 15.67
N ILE A 254 3.83 18.93 14.85
CA ILE A 254 4.50 17.63 14.96
C ILE A 254 5.22 17.61 16.32
N PRO A 255 4.99 16.58 17.18
CA PRO A 255 5.68 16.49 18.47
C PRO A 255 7.21 16.45 18.28
N ALA A 256 7.97 17.13 19.14
CA ALA A 256 9.43 17.26 19.00
C ALA A 256 10.17 15.92 18.92
N ARG A 257 9.65 14.88 19.61
CA ARG A 257 10.18 13.51 19.54
C ARG A 257 9.97 12.90 18.15
N VAL A 258 8.85 13.19 17.50
CA VAL A 258 8.51 12.72 16.16
C VAL A 258 9.25 13.54 15.10
N GLU A 259 9.43 14.85 15.28
CA GLU A 259 10.26 15.67 14.41
C GLU A 259 11.70 15.17 14.33
N LYS A 260 12.28 14.77 15.49
CA LYS A 260 13.59 14.13 15.51
C LYS A 260 13.59 12.79 14.76
N PHE A 261 12.56 11.97 14.96
CA PHE A 261 12.41 10.71 14.26
C PHE A 261 12.34 10.90 12.73
N TYR A 262 11.54 11.85 12.23
CA TYR A 262 11.45 12.17 10.81
C TYR A 262 12.80 12.59 10.22
N LYS A 263 13.52 13.45 10.93
CA LYS A 263 14.87 13.86 10.51
C LYS A 263 15.81 12.65 10.35
N ASP A 264 15.80 11.74 11.31
CA ASP A 264 16.65 10.53 11.26
C ASP A 264 16.19 9.58 10.11
N VAL A 265 14.89 9.54 9.78
CA VAL A 265 14.35 8.80 8.62
C VAL A 265 14.80 9.42 7.31
N ASP A 266 14.66 10.73 7.15
CA ASP A 266 15.06 11.47 5.96
C ASP A 266 16.55 11.30 5.63
N GLU A 267 17.42 11.39 6.64
CA GLU A 267 18.86 11.19 6.43
C GLU A 267 19.17 9.82 5.83
N LYS A 268 18.43 8.76 6.24
CA LYS A 268 18.59 7.41 5.69
C LYS A 268 18.01 7.28 4.29
N LEU A 269 16.83 7.85 4.05
CA LEU A 269 16.17 7.84 2.74
C LEU A 269 17.01 8.58 1.69
N TYR A 270 17.50 9.78 2.01
CA TYR A 270 18.31 10.58 1.09
C TYR A 270 19.59 9.86 0.67
N GLN A 271 20.25 9.13 1.57
CA GLN A 271 21.40 8.31 1.21
C GLN A 271 21.05 7.22 0.18
N LEU A 272 19.82 6.71 0.18
CA LEU A 272 19.33 5.75 -0.81
C LEU A 272 18.86 6.42 -2.10
N GLY A 273 18.71 7.74 -2.12
CA GLY A 273 18.18 8.49 -3.24
C GLY A 273 16.66 8.53 -3.27
N ILE A 274 16.02 8.30 -2.13
CA ILE A 274 14.57 8.41 -1.93
C ILE A 274 14.30 9.77 -1.30
N TYR A 275 13.31 10.48 -1.83
CA TYR A 275 12.93 11.80 -1.37
C TYR A 275 11.57 11.76 -0.69
N SER A 276 11.47 12.24 0.56
CA SER A 276 10.19 12.50 1.21
C SER A 276 9.65 13.85 0.72
N GLU A 277 8.42 13.84 0.25
CA GLU A 277 7.74 15.05 -0.28
C GLU A 277 6.92 15.74 0.80
N ALA A 278 6.31 14.97 1.70
CA ALA A 278 5.46 15.47 2.78
C ALA A 278 5.55 14.60 4.03
N GLU A 279 5.47 15.26 5.17
CA GLU A 279 5.39 14.68 6.51
C GLU A 279 4.39 15.46 7.32
N HIS A 280 3.44 14.80 7.95
CA HIS A 280 2.46 15.48 8.80
C HIS A 280 1.80 14.54 9.82
N ASN A 281 1.10 15.15 10.77
CA ASN A 281 0.21 14.44 11.67
C ASN A 281 -1.06 14.04 10.94
N GLU A 282 -1.58 12.84 11.22
CA GLU A 282 -2.87 12.37 10.80
C GLU A 282 -3.96 12.61 11.85
N VAL A 283 -5.22 12.25 11.54
CA VAL A 283 -6.38 12.60 12.38
C VAL A 283 -6.36 11.90 13.72
N ALA A 284 -6.00 10.61 13.77
CA ALA A 284 -5.94 9.89 15.04
C ALA A 284 -4.73 10.29 15.89
N PRO A 285 -4.85 10.30 17.22
CA PRO A 285 -3.70 10.45 18.10
C PRO A 285 -2.60 9.45 17.77
N ASN A 286 -1.35 9.92 17.71
CA ASN A 286 -0.18 9.11 17.36
C ASN A 286 -0.17 8.52 15.95
N GLN A 287 -1.04 9.00 15.06
CA GLN A 287 -1.05 8.66 13.65
C GLN A 287 -0.29 9.73 12.83
N PHE A 288 0.50 9.27 11.87
CA PHE A 288 1.37 10.09 11.06
C PHE A 288 1.37 9.60 9.62
N GLU A 289 1.75 10.48 8.70
CA GLU A 289 1.92 10.15 7.27
C GLU A 289 3.28 10.62 6.76
N MET A 290 3.83 9.86 5.83
CA MET A 290 4.99 10.24 5.03
C MET A 290 4.74 9.87 3.57
N ALA A 291 4.75 10.88 2.71
CA ALA A 291 4.62 10.71 1.27
C ALA A 291 5.99 10.81 0.60
N ILE A 292 6.29 9.86 -0.29
CA ILE A 292 7.52 9.86 -1.09
C ILE A 292 7.23 10.33 -2.52
N LEU A 293 8.29 10.79 -3.20
CA LEU A 293 8.19 11.34 -4.54
C LEU A 293 7.51 10.36 -5.54
N PHE A 294 6.66 10.94 -6.37
CA PHE A 294 5.96 10.25 -7.44
C PHE A 294 6.91 9.72 -8.52
N GLU A 295 7.01 8.39 -8.70
CA GLU A 295 8.00 7.73 -9.56
C GLU A 295 7.36 6.60 -10.41
N ASN A 296 8.13 5.95 -11.30
CA ASN A 296 7.69 4.77 -12.03
C ASN A 296 7.23 3.69 -11.05
N VAL A 297 6.13 3.02 -11.36
CA VAL A 297 5.42 2.16 -10.40
C VAL A 297 6.29 1.12 -9.70
N ASN A 298 7.22 0.46 -10.41
CA ASN A 298 8.10 -0.52 -9.79
C ASN A 298 9.11 0.13 -8.83
N VAL A 299 9.61 1.32 -9.15
CA VAL A 299 10.52 2.09 -8.28
C VAL A 299 9.76 2.63 -7.08
N ALA A 300 8.57 3.23 -7.29
CA ALA A 300 7.72 3.74 -6.22
C ALA A 300 7.33 2.65 -5.20
N ILE A 301 7.04 1.43 -5.67
CA ILE A 301 6.76 0.29 -4.79
C ILE A 301 8.00 -0.11 -3.99
N ASP A 302 9.18 -0.14 -4.62
CA ASP A 302 10.44 -0.43 -3.93
C ASP A 302 10.76 0.63 -2.88
N ASP A 303 10.68 1.89 -3.26
CA ASP A 303 10.95 3.04 -2.37
C ASP A 303 10.00 3.03 -1.17
N ASN A 304 8.73 2.70 -1.36
CA ASN A 304 7.78 2.54 -0.26
C ASN A 304 8.13 1.36 0.66
N GLN A 305 8.57 0.22 0.12
CA GLN A 305 9.00 -0.90 0.96
C GLN A 305 10.27 -0.55 1.77
N LEU A 306 11.18 0.20 1.18
CA LEU A 306 12.37 0.72 1.87
C LEU A 306 11.98 1.73 2.94
N LEU A 307 11.06 2.66 2.64
CA LEU A 307 10.48 3.58 3.61
C LEU A 307 9.90 2.83 4.82
N MET A 308 9.05 1.82 4.59
CA MET A 308 8.46 1.04 5.68
C MET A 308 9.51 0.35 6.56
N ASN A 309 10.59 -0.16 5.98
CA ASN A 309 11.69 -0.77 6.73
C ASN A 309 12.46 0.28 7.55
N ILE A 310 12.78 1.42 6.93
CA ILE A 310 13.50 2.52 7.59
C ILE A 310 12.68 3.12 8.73
N LEU A 311 11.37 3.33 8.53
CA LEU A 311 10.46 3.78 9.58
C LEU A 311 10.48 2.86 10.81
N LYS A 312 10.43 1.53 10.61
CA LYS A 312 10.51 0.55 11.71
C LYS A 312 11.85 0.59 12.44
N GLU A 313 12.95 0.57 11.70
CA GLU A 313 14.29 0.56 12.29
C GLU A 313 14.58 1.86 13.04
N THR A 314 14.27 3.00 12.43
CA THR A 314 14.50 4.33 13.01
C THR A 314 13.61 4.60 14.22
N ALA A 315 12.37 4.09 14.21
CA ALA A 315 11.50 4.16 15.38
C ALA A 315 12.16 3.49 16.60
N LEU A 316 12.72 2.29 16.42
CA LEU A 316 13.40 1.58 17.52
C LEU A 316 14.64 2.32 18.06
N GLU A 317 15.35 3.05 17.20
CA GLU A 317 16.49 3.89 17.57
C GLU A 317 16.06 5.15 18.36
N ASN A 318 14.81 5.60 18.18
CA ASN A 318 14.22 6.74 18.86
C ASN A 318 13.30 6.35 20.04
N ASP A 319 13.43 5.12 20.58
CA ASP A 319 12.60 4.57 21.62
C ASP A 319 11.10 4.59 21.30
N LEU A 320 10.78 4.45 20.01
CA LEU A 320 9.44 4.33 19.44
C LEU A 320 9.26 2.96 18.79
N VAL A 321 8.02 2.63 18.45
CA VAL A 321 7.65 1.50 17.60
C VAL A 321 6.69 1.98 16.52
N CYS A 322 7.02 1.72 15.25
CA CYS A 322 6.17 2.03 14.11
C CYS A 322 5.24 0.86 13.80
N LEU A 323 3.94 1.12 13.74
CA LEU A 323 2.89 0.15 13.45
C LEU A 323 2.27 0.46 12.08
N PHE A 324 2.22 -0.57 11.21
CA PHE A 324 1.57 -0.51 9.90
C PHE A 324 0.26 -1.29 9.85
N HIS A 325 -0.23 -1.80 10.97
CA HIS A 325 -1.56 -2.38 10.99
C HIS A 325 -2.60 -1.30 10.62
N GLU A 326 -3.60 -1.64 9.82
CA GLU A 326 -4.58 -0.68 9.30
C GLU A 326 -5.48 -0.08 10.39
N LYS A 327 -5.68 -0.80 11.50
CA LYS A 327 -6.47 -0.33 12.66
C LYS A 327 -5.83 -0.79 13.97
N PRO A 328 -4.72 -0.17 14.41
CA PRO A 328 -4.05 -0.56 15.65
C PRO A 328 -4.93 -0.32 16.88
N PHE A 329 -5.75 0.72 16.85
CA PHE A 329 -6.63 1.14 17.94
C PHE A 329 -8.07 1.27 17.46
N ALA A 330 -9.02 0.74 18.24
CA ALA A 330 -10.43 0.97 17.99
C ALA A 330 -10.82 2.42 18.32
N SER A 331 -11.95 2.87 17.79
CA SER A 331 -12.56 4.19 18.07
C SER A 331 -11.81 5.42 17.54
N VAL A 332 -10.71 5.24 16.81
CA VAL A 332 -10.00 6.32 16.12
C VAL A 332 -9.70 5.91 14.67
N ASN A 333 -9.25 6.83 13.81
CA ASN A 333 -8.89 6.53 12.42
C ASN A 333 -7.95 5.34 12.31
N GLY A 334 -7.98 4.70 11.15
CA GLY A 334 -7.01 3.69 10.75
C GLY A 334 -6.06 4.20 9.68
N SER A 335 -4.98 3.46 9.42
CA SER A 335 -3.95 3.83 8.45
C SER A 335 -4.15 3.16 7.10
N GLY A 336 -4.08 3.95 6.06
CA GLY A 336 -4.07 3.54 4.66
C GLY A 336 -2.72 3.76 3.99
N LYS A 337 -2.75 3.58 2.69
CA LYS A 337 -1.66 3.90 1.77
C LYS A 337 -2.31 4.40 0.48
N HIS A 338 -2.58 5.69 0.38
CA HIS A 338 -3.21 6.21 -0.82
C HIS A 338 -2.30 6.04 -2.02
N ASN A 339 -2.84 5.47 -3.09
CA ASN A 339 -2.10 5.17 -4.31
C ASN A 339 -2.48 6.18 -5.39
N ASN A 340 -1.70 7.23 -5.53
CA ASN A 340 -1.82 8.18 -6.62
C ASN A 340 -1.32 7.55 -7.91
N TYR A 341 -2.16 7.49 -8.95
CA TYR A 341 -1.91 6.75 -10.17
C TYR A 341 -2.06 7.65 -11.39
N SER A 342 -1.05 7.67 -12.26
CA SER A 342 -1.15 8.28 -13.58
C SER A 342 -0.34 7.54 -14.64
N ILE A 343 -0.55 7.89 -15.93
CA ILE A 343 0.10 7.25 -17.06
C ILE A 343 0.71 8.36 -17.93
N VAL A 344 2.02 8.25 -18.20
CA VAL A 344 2.78 9.30 -18.88
C VAL A 344 3.55 8.72 -20.08
N THR A 345 3.51 9.40 -21.21
CA THR A 345 4.28 9.02 -22.42
C THR A 345 5.78 9.27 -22.26
N ASN A 346 6.58 8.75 -23.20
CA ASN A 346 8.03 8.98 -23.26
C ASN A 346 8.43 10.46 -23.45
N TYR A 347 7.53 11.31 -23.91
CA TYR A 347 7.76 12.76 -24.08
C TYR A 347 7.03 13.62 -23.02
N GLY A 348 6.42 13.01 -22.01
CA GLY A 348 5.90 13.73 -20.83
C GLY A 348 4.40 14.03 -20.88
N LEU A 349 3.65 13.62 -21.89
CA LEU A 349 2.19 13.76 -21.91
C LEU A 349 1.59 12.86 -20.81
N ASN A 350 0.89 13.46 -19.84
CA ASN A 350 0.06 12.75 -18.87
C ASN A 350 -1.35 12.59 -19.46
N VAL A 351 -1.82 11.35 -19.58
CA VAL A 351 -3.12 11.06 -20.22
C VAL A 351 -4.32 11.42 -19.36
N PHE A 352 -4.11 11.66 -18.06
CA PHE A 352 -5.13 12.13 -17.12
C PHE A 352 -5.09 13.63 -16.88
N ASP A 353 -4.27 14.38 -17.64
CA ASP A 353 -4.29 15.83 -17.63
C ASP A 353 -5.41 16.34 -18.55
N PRO A 354 -6.47 16.97 -18.01
CA PRO A 354 -7.58 17.47 -18.82
C PRO A 354 -7.14 18.61 -19.75
N GLY A 355 -6.08 19.35 -19.40
CA GLY A 355 -5.66 20.58 -20.07
C GLY A 355 -6.69 21.69 -19.93
N ASP A 356 -6.54 22.74 -20.78
CA ASP A 356 -7.44 23.90 -20.75
C ASP A 356 -8.83 23.61 -21.35
N ASP A 357 -8.94 22.58 -22.19
CA ASP A 357 -10.19 22.19 -22.88
C ASP A 357 -10.37 20.67 -22.84
N PRO A 358 -10.91 20.12 -21.74
CA PRO A 358 -11.07 18.69 -21.57
C PRO A 358 -12.05 18.06 -22.58
N TYR A 359 -13.07 18.81 -23.04
CA TYR A 359 -14.03 18.32 -24.03
C TYR A 359 -13.35 17.99 -25.37
N ASN A 360 -12.37 18.77 -25.80
CA ASN A 360 -11.61 18.53 -27.03
C ASN A 360 -10.33 17.73 -26.83
N ASN A 361 -10.07 17.19 -25.65
CA ASN A 361 -8.94 16.34 -25.36
C ASN A 361 -9.33 14.85 -25.50
N ASP A 362 -9.28 14.36 -26.76
CA ASP A 362 -9.68 12.98 -27.12
C ASP A 362 -8.94 11.91 -26.31
N ILE A 363 -7.64 12.11 -26.03
CA ILE A 363 -6.83 11.16 -25.25
C ILE A 363 -7.34 11.14 -23.82
N PHE A 364 -7.51 12.28 -23.19
CA PHE A 364 -8.03 12.38 -21.84
C PHE A 364 -9.39 11.69 -21.69
N LEU A 365 -10.34 12.02 -22.58
CA LEU A 365 -11.69 11.45 -22.56
C LEU A 365 -11.66 9.91 -22.65
N LEU A 366 -10.84 9.34 -23.55
CA LEU A 366 -10.74 7.89 -23.73
C LEU A 366 -10.09 7.20 -22.53
N PHE A 367 -9.04 7.78 -21.94
CA PHE A 367 -8.37 7.16 -20.80
C PHE A 367 -9.22 7.25 -19.52
N VAL A 368 -9.98 8.34 -19.30
CA VAL A 368 -10.94 8.43 -18.20
C VAL A 368 -12.09 7.47 -18.42
N ALA A 369 -12.66 7.38 -19.63
CA ALA A 369 -13.69 6.40 -19.95
C ALA A 369 -13.20 4.95 -19.71
N ALA A 370 -11.96 4.64 -20.11
CA ALA A 370 -11.35 3.34 -19.83
C ALA A 370 -11.25 3.05 -18.34
N LEU A 371 -10.95 4.06 -17.50
CA LEU A 371 -10.87 3.90 -16.06
C LEU A 371 -12.26 3.71 -15.42
N ILE A 372 -13.28 4.42 -15.88
CA ILE A 372 -14.68 4.25 -15.45
C ILE A 372 -15.12 2.79 -15.70
N GLU A 373 -14.94 2.30 -16.93
CA GLU A 373 -15.26 0.92 -17.29
C GLU A 373 -14.44 -0.10 -16.48
N ALA A 374 -13.13 0.11 -16.34
CA ALA A 374 -12.23 -0.74 -15.57
C ALA A 374 -12.64 -0.83 -14.09
N THR A 375 -12.97 0.31 -13.50
CA THR A 375 -13.40 0.37 -12.09
C THR A 375 -14.71 -0.37 -11.89
N ASP A 376 -15.69 -0.20 -12.75
CA ASP A 376 -16.97 -0.88 -12.63
C ASP A 376 -16.90 -2.38 -12.92
N LYS A 377 -16.21 -2.77 -13.98
CA LYS A 377 -16.12 -4.17 -14.41
C LYS A 377 -15.33 -5.04 -13.43
N TYR A 378 -14.30 -4.49 -12.79
CA TYR A 378 -13.34 -5.22 -11.98
C TYR A 378 -13.42 -4.91 -10.48
N GLN A 379 -14.58 -4.44 -9.96
CA GLN A 379 -14.81 -4.05 -8.56
C GLN A 379 -14.25 -5.06 -7.55
N SER A 380 -14.63 -6.35 -7.68
CA SER A 380 -14.21 -7.41 -6.75
C SER A 380 -12.70 -7.66 -6.79
N LEU A 381 -12.10 -7.60 -7.97
CA LEU A 381 -10.65 -7.75 -8.13
C LEU A 381 -9.90 -6.57 -7.50
N LEU A 382 -10.35 -5.34 -7.74
CA LEU A 382 -9.78 -4.13 -7.15
C LEU A 382 -9.92 -4.15 -5.62
N ARG A 383 -11.07 -4.61 -5.10
CA ARG A 383 -11.30 -4.77 -3.66
C ARG A 383 -10.31 -5.76 -3.03
N VAL A 384 -10.07 -6.91 -3.65
CA VAL A 384 -9.11 -7.90 -3.16
C VAL A 384 -7.67 -7.37 -3.27
N SER A 385 -7.31 -6.77 -4.40
CA SER A 385 -5.95 -6.30 -4.66
C SER A 385 -5.49 -5.17 -3.73
N ALA A 386 -6.44 -4.39 -3.19
CA ALA A 386 -6.18 -3.27 -2.29
C ALA A 386 -6.26 -3.63 -0.80
N SER A 387 -6.61 -4.86 -0.44
CA SER A 387 -7.02 -5.15 0.93
C SER A 387 -6.39 -6.41 1.52
N SER A 388 -6.69 -6.63 2.78
CA SER A 388 -6.32 -7.76 3.63
C SER A 388 -7.35 -7.91 4.74
N THR A 389 -7.26 -8.99 5.51
CA THR A 389 -8.10 -9.19 6.70
C THR A 389 -7.98 -8.03 7.71
N SER A 390 -6.78 -7.47 7.89
CA SER A 390 -6.55 -6.33 8.79
C SER A 390 -7.18 -5.04 8.30
N ASN A 391 -7.29 -4.83 6.98
CA ASN A 391 -7.88 -3.63 6.40
C ASN A 391 -9.41 -3.57 6.57
N ASP A 392 -10.07 -4.69 6.82
CA ASP A 392 -11.51 -4.75 7.08
C ASP A 392 -11.92 -3.95 8.33
N PHE A 393 -11.02 -3.83 9.31
CA PHE A 393 -11.25 -3.03 10.51
C PHE A 393 -11.19 -1.52 10.27
N ARG A 394 -10.56 -1.08 9.17
CA ARG A 394 -10.41 0.34 8.80
C ARG A 394 -11.53 0.82 7.90
N LEU A 395 -12.00 0.00 6.94
CA LEU A 395 -12.90 0.41 5.87
C LEU A 395 -14.28 0.87 6.39
N GLY A 396 -14.79 1.95 5.79
CA GLY A 396 -16.16 2.42 5.98
C GLY A 396 -16.35 3.50 7.03
N ALA A 397 -15.28 4.11 7.53
CA ALA A 397 -15.31 5.25 8.43
C ALA A 397 -13.98 6.03 8.38
N ASP A 398 -14.00 7.28 8.80
CA ASP A 398 -12.80 8.05 9.13
C ASP A 398 -11.78 8.09 7.98
N GLU A 399 -12.11 8.70 6.84
CA GLU A 399 -11.29 8.83 5.64
C GLU A 399 -10.99 7.53 4.87
N ALA A 400 -11.38 6.36 5.39
CA ALA A 400 -11.28 5.10 4.67
C ALA A 400 -12.57 4.82 3.91
N PRO A 401 -12.53 4.58 2.57
CA PRO A 401 -13.74 4.33 1.80
C PRO A 401 -14.47 3.08 2.32
N PRO A 402 -15.79 2.98 2.11
CA PRO A 402 -16.51 1.73 2.38
C PRO A 402 -16.01 0.62 1.46
N ALA A 403 -16.41 -0.62 1.76
CA ALA A 403 -16.06 -1.80 0.95
C ALA A 403 -16.72 -1.83 -0.46
N ILE A 404 -17.21 -0.69 -0.92
CA ILE A 404 -17.80 -0.46 -2.26
C ILE A 404 -16.76 0.32 -3.07
N VAL A 405 -16.40 -0.19 -4.23
CA VAL A 405 -15.47 0.51 -5.12
C VAL A 405 -16.27 1.54 -5.92
N SER A 406 -16.18 2.80 -5.50
CA SER A 406 -16.81 3.96 -6.14
C SER A 406 -15.76 4.87 -6.76
N LEU A 407 -16.16 5.65 -7.75
CA LEU A 407 -15.33 6.61 -8.47
C LEU A 407 -15.90 8.03 -8.30
N PHE A 408 -15.05 8.95 -7.87
CA PHE A 408 -15.34 10.40 -7.83
C PHE A 408 -14.57 11.10 -8.95
N LEU A 409 -15.27 11.85 -9.79
CA LEU A 409 -14.69 12.64 -10.89
C LEU A 409 -14.53 14.12 -10.55
N GLY A 410 -15.28 14.63 -9.60
CA GLY A 410 -15.49 16.05 -9.37
C GLY A 410 -16.61 16.61 -10.25
N SER A 411 -17.23 17.72 -9.78
CA SER A 411 -18.41 18.30 -10.42
C SER A 411 -18.21 18.60 -11.90
N ASP A 412 -17.08 19.22 -12.24
CA ASP A 412 -16.81 19.72 -13.61
C ASP A 412 -16.66 18.55 -14.61
N LEU A 413 -15.93 17.47 -14.21
CA LEU A 413 -15.78 16.31 -15.08
C LEU A 413 -17.05 15.45 -15.12
N GLU A 414 -17.76 15.32 -14.01
CA GLU A 414 -19.03 14.59 -13.99
C GLU A 414 -20.05 15.29 -14.92
N GLU A 415 -20.13 16.63 -14.89
CA GLU A 415 -20.95 17.40 -15.80
C GLU A 415 -20.53 17.19 -17.26
N LEU A 416 -19.23 17.28 -17.56
CA LEU A 416 -18.68 17.04 -18.90
C LEU A 416 -19.08 15.65 -19.43
N PHE A 417 -18.87 14.60 -18.65
CA PHE A 417 -19.19 13.24 -19.07
C PHE A 417 -20.70 12.99 -19.17
N ARG A 418 -21.52 13.64 -18.35
CA ARG A 418 -22.97 13.63 -18.42
C ARG A 418 -23.48 14.35 -19.68
N ASP A 419 -22.93 15.53 -20.00
CA ASP A 419 -23.28 16.28 -21.21
C ASP A 419 -22.99 15.47 -22.48
N ILE A 420 -21.84 14.79 -22.52
CA ILE A 420 -21.53 13.85 -23.63
C ILE A 420 -22.54 12.70 -23.68
N LYS A 421 -22.92 12.13 -22.56
CA LYS A 421 -23.93 11.06 -22.47
C LYS A 421 -25.30 11.52 -23.00
N GLU A 422 -25.72 12.73 -22.62
CA GLU A 422 -27.02 13.30 -22.98
C GLU A 422 -27.02 14.01 -24.34
N GLU A 423 -25.85 14.06 -25.03
CA GLU A 423 -25.66 14.75 -26.31
C GLU A 423 -26.00 16.25 -26.24
N VAL A 424 -25.74 16.87 -25.10
CA VAL A 424 -25.90 18.30 -24.85
C VAL A 424 -24.60 19.03 -25.22
N GLU A 425 -24.73 20.30 -25.68
CA GLU A 425 -23.56 21.15 -25.99
C GLU A 425 -22.86 21.52 -24.70
N TYR A 426 -21.64 21.02 -24.49
CA TYR A 426 -20.79 21.39 -23.35
C TYR A 426 -20.47 22.88 -23.37
N LYS A 427 -20.79 23.58 -22.29
CA LYS A 427 -20.46 24.97 -22.09
C LYS A 427 -19.52 25.08 -20.90
N LYS A 428 -18.26 25.44 -21.21
CA LYS A 428 -17.29 25.74 -20.16
C LYS A 428 -17.79 26.95 -19.37
N GLU A 429 -17.90 26.85 -18.04
CA GLU A 429 -18.15 28.00 -17.18
C GLU A 429 -16.94 28.97 -17.24
N ASP A 430 -17.17 30.22 -17.60
CA ASP A 430 -16.14 31.25 -17.62
C ASP A 430 -15.78 31.67 -16.18
N ASP A 431 -14.47 31.71 -15.91
CA ASP A 431 -13.84 32.39 -14.78
C ASP A 431 -13.87 31.68 -13.41
N ASN A 432 -13.23 30.50 -13.35
CA ASN A 432 -12.92 29.81 -12.10
C ASN A 432 -11.64 30.37 -11.43
N THR A 433 -11.58 31.67 -11.17
CA THR A 433 -10.46 32.27 -10.44
C THR A 433 -10.87 32.77 -9.06
N PHE A 434 -10.12 32.39 -8.03
CA PHE A 434 -10.22 33.05 -6.73
C PHE A 434 -9.49 34.41 -6.75
N ARG A 435 -10.19 35.49 -6.44
CA ARG A 435 -9.56 36.76 -6.13
C ARG A 435 -9.06 36.71 -4.68
N GLY A 436 -7.77 36.47 -4.51
CA GLY A 436 -7.15 36.52 -3.20
C GLY A 436 -7.16 37.94 -2.59
N TYR A 437 -7.13 38.02 -1.26
CA TYR A 437 -6.95 39.26 -0.51
C TYR A 437 -5.57 39.86 -0.85
N ASN A 438 -5.54 40.87 -1.74
CA ASN A 438 -4.32 41.60 -2.18
C ASN A 438 -3.22 40.72 -2.83
N LEU A 439 -3.55 39.56 -3.37
CA LEU A 439 -2.63 38.66 -4.05
C LEU A 439 -3.08 38.39 -5.49
N LEU A 440 -2.22 37.70 -6.24
CA LEU A 440 -2.53 37.24 -7.59
C LEU A 440 -3.80 36.39 -7.59
N SER A 441 -4.63 36.53 -8.62
CA SER A 441 -5.73 35.57 -8.83
C SER A 441 -5.16 34.18 -9.08
N VAL A 442 -5.68 33.21 -8.35
CA VAL A 442 -5.28 31.78 -8.48
C VAL A 442 -6.40 31.08 -9.20
N PRO A 443 -6.12 30.31 -10.26
CA PRO A 443 -7.13 29.47 -10.88
C PRO A 443 -7.69 28.50 -9.82
N LYS A 444 -9.00 28.34 -9.82
CA LYS A 444 -9.68 27.35 -8.97
C LYS A 444 -9.34 25.96 -9.54
N ASP A 445 -9.00 25.05 -8.66
CA ASP A 445 -8.84 23.64 -9.05
C ASP A 445 -10.21 23.10 -9.51
N SER A 446 -10.24 22.38 -10.61
CA SER A 446 -11.46 21.83 -11.20
C SER A 446 -12.05 20.64 -10.42
N SER A 447 -11.33 20.13 -9.43
CA SER A 447 -11.79 19.03 -8.58
C SER A 447 -11.60 19.35 -7.11
N ASP A 448 -12.66 19.13 -6.32
CA ASP A 448 -12.56 19.02 -4.86
C ASP A 448 -12.15 17.59 -4.49
N ARG A 449 -11.50 17.41 -3.32
CA ARG A 449 -11.15 16.06 -2.82
C ARG A 449 -12.35 15.43 -2.15
N ASN A 450 -12.90 14.34 -2.73
CA ASN A 450 -13.84 13.49 -2.01
C ASN A 450 -13.06 12.44 -1.20
N ARG A 451 -12.96 12.66 0.11
CA ARG A 451 -12.23 11.77 1.04
C ARG A 451 -12.95 10.45 1.32
N THR A 452 -14.17 10.26 0.81
CA THR A 452 -15.00 9.09 1.10
C THR A 452 -15.08 8.10 -0.07
N ALA A 453 -14.71 8.49 -1.28
CA ALA A 453 -14.70 7.63 -2.45
C ALA A 453 -13.48 6.68 -2.46
N ALA A 454 -13.65 5.48 -3.02
CA ALA A 454 -12.56 4.51 -3.17
C ALA A 454 -11.51 4.96 -4.19
N VAL A 455 -11.96 5.61 -5.27
CA VAL A 455 -11.12 6.17 -6.32
C VAL A 455 -11.56 7.61 -6.54
N ALA A 456 -10.64 8.56 -6.50
CA ALA A 456 -10.94 9.98 -6.67
C ALA A 456 -10.00 10.63 -7.71
N PHE A 457 -10.57 11.41 -8.62
CA PHE A 457 -9.80 12.28 -9.50
C PHE A 457 -9.25 13.48 -8.73
N THR A 458 -7.96 13.76 -8.88
CA THR A 458 -7.27 14.85 -8.16
C THR A 458 -6.52 15.77 -9.14
N GLY A 459 -7.22 16.24 -10.17
CA GLY A 459 -6.73 17.23 -11.14
C GLY A 459 -6.00 16.64 -12.34
N ASN A 460 -5.04 15.74 -12.16
CA ASN A 460 -4.28 15.13 -13.26
C ASN A 460 -3.85 13.67 -12.98
N LYS A 461 -4.45 13.05 -11.98
CA LYS A 461 -4.21 11.68 -11.54
C LYS A 461 -5.42 11.16 -10.80
N PHE A 462 -5.46 9.85 -10.56
CA PHE A 462 -6.47 9.20 -9.73
C PHE A 462 -5.82 8.68 -8.44
N GLU A 463 -6.43 8.99 -7.33
CA GLU A 463 -6.05 8.54 -6.01
C GLU A 463 -6.90 7.33 -5.61
N PHE A 464 -6.27 6.17 -5.41
CA PHE A 464 -6.92 4.96 -4.91
C PHE A 464 -6.72 4.87 -3.40
N ARG A 465 -7.80 5.03 -2.62
CA ARG A 465 -7.78 5.27 -1.18
C ARG A 465 -7.99 4.01 -0.32
N MET A 466 -8.38 2.89 -0.92
CA MET A 466 -8.73 1.66 -0.22
C MET A 466 -7.51 0.84 0.21
N LEU A 467 -6.33 1.09 -0.35
CA LEU A 467 -5.13 0.30 -0.08
C LEU A 467 -4.74 0.40 1.41
N GLY A 468 -4.54 -0.76 2.05
CA GLY A 468 -4.12 -0.84 3.45
C GLY A 468 -2.65 -0.48 3.65
N SER A 469 -2.33 0.14 4.78
CA SER A 469 -0.97 0.63 5.10
C SER A 469 0.08 -0.48 5.18
N SER A 470 -0.30 -1.70 5.57
CA SER A 470 0.63 -2.83 5.68
C SER A 470 0.96 -3.51 4.34
N LYS A 471 0.11 -3.33 3.32
CA LYS A 471 0.27 -4.00 2.02
C LYS A 471 1.29 -3.30 1.13
N THR A 472 1.85 -4.06 0.17
CA THR A 472 2.54 -3.45 -0.96
C THR A 472 1.50 -2.91 -1.96
N GLY A 473 1.83 -1.87 -2.71
CA GLY A 473 0.96 -1.39 -3.79
C GLY A 473 0.98 -2.28 -5.04
N SER A 474 1.73 -3.38 -5.05
CA SER A 474 1.95 -4.20 -6.25
C SER A 474 0.66 -4.80 -6.79
N ASP A 475 -0.12 -5.50 -5.96
CA ASP A 475 -1.35 -6.19 -6.40
C ASP A 475 -2.38 -5.22 -6.98
N LEU A 476 -2.55 -4.07 -6.32
CA LEU A 476 -3.46 -3.01 -6.80
C LEU A 476 -3.03 -2.48 -8.16
N ASN A 477 -1.74 -2.14 -8.31
CA ASN A 477 -1.24 -1.59 -9.58
C ASN A 477 -1.22 -2.64 -10.72
N ILE A 478 -1.00 -3.92 -10.41
CA ILE A 478 -1.16 -5.01 -11.40
C ILE A 478 -2.62 -5.07 -11.87
N ALA A 479 -3.57 -5.06 -10.94
CA ALA A 479 -5.00 -5.12 -11.25
C ALA A 479 -5.44 -3.90 -12.08
N LEU A 480 -5.06 -2.67 -11.66
CA LEU A 480 -5.36 -1.44 -12.38
C LEU A 480 -4.78 -1.44 -13.80
N ASN A 481 -3.49 -1.77 -13.95
CA ASN A 481 -2.83 -1.82 -15.25
C ASN A 481 -3.52 -2.80 -16.20
N CYS A 482 -3.88 -3.99 -15.70
CA CYS A 482 -4.54 -5.01 -16.51
C CYS A 482 -5.98 -4.63 -16.86
N ALA A 483 -6.73 -4.06 -15.91
CA ALA A 483 -8.09 -3.58 -16.13
C ALA A 483 -8.13 -2.44 -17.17
N MET A 484 -7.22 -1.47 -17.04
CA MET A 484 -7.03 -0.41 -18.03
C MET A 484 -6.65 -0.97 -19.39
N THR A 485 -5.73 -1.94 -19.45
CA THR A 485 -5.31 -2.58 -20.71
C THR A 485 -6.48 -3.26 -21.39
N ASP A 486 -7.36 -3.92 -20.65
CA ASP A 486 -8.55 -4.58 -21.20
C ASP A 486 -9.50 -3.56 -21.85
N SER A 487 -9.80 -2.45 -21.17
CA SER A 487 -10.64 -1.38 -21.71
C SER A 487 -10.01 -0.67 -22.91
N LEU A 488 -8.73 -0.30 -22.81
CA LEU A 488 -8.01 0.39 -23.90
C LEU A 488 -7.88 -0.49 -25.15
N SER A 489 -7.71 -1.79 -25.00
CA SER A 489 -7.65 -2.73 -26.14
C SER A 489 -8.96 -2.71 -26.94
N ARG A 490 -10.11 -2.80 -26.25
CA ARG A 490 -11.43 -2.72 -26.91
C ARG A 490 -11.70 -1.36 -27.55
N ILE A 491 -11.27 -0.29 -26.90
CA ILE A 491 -11.36 1.07 -27.45
C ILE A 491 -10.54 1.17 -28.73
N TYR A 492 -9.29 0.70 -28.72
CA TYR A 492 -8.42 0.75 -29.88
C TYR A 492 -8.98 -0.04 -31.05
N GLU A 493 -9.49 -1.25 -30.84
CA GLU A 493 -10.10 -2.09 -31.90
C GLU A 493 -11.24 -1.37 -32.65
N ARG A 494 -11.97 -0.49 -31.98
CA ARG A 494 -13.02 0.33 -32.59
C ARG A 494 -12.47 1.53 -33.37
N LEU A 495 -11.40 2.12 -32.89
CA LEU A 495 -10.81 3.34 -33.49
C LEU A 495 -9.87 3.03 -34.68
N GLU A 496 -9.12 1.93 -34.62
CA GLU A 496 -8.07 1.59 -35.57
C GLU A 496 -8.52 1.60 -37.05
N PRO A 497 -9.73 1.09 -37.41
CA PRO A 497 -10.18 1.14 -38.79
C PRO A 497 -10.31 2.55 -39.39
N TYR A 498 -10.35 3.59 -38.54
CA TYR A 498 -10.56 4.99 -38.92
C TYR A 498 -9.37 5.88 -38.63
N LYS A 499 -8.18 5.33 -38.40
CA LYS A 499 -6.94 6.03 -38.02
C LYS A 499 -6.54 7.20 -38.93
N ASP A 500 -6.97 7.17 -40.19
CA ASP A 500 -6.66 8.21 -41.19
C ASP A 500 -7.80 9.22 -41.39
N ASP A 501 -8.94 9.09 -40.66
CA ASP A 501 -10.09 9.97 -40.74
C ASP A 501 -10.35 10.61 -39.34
N TYR A 502 -9.70 11.73 -39.09
CA TYR A 502 -9.79 12.42 -37.80
C TYR A 502 -11.22 12.81 -37.42
N LYS A 503 -12.03 13.25 -38.41
CA LYS A 503 -13.42 13.65 -38.10
C LYS A 503 -14.25 12.46 -37.62
N LYS A 504 -14.02 11.31 -38.20
CA LYS A 504 -14.71 10.06 -37.81
C LYS A 504 -14.17 9.53 -36.47
N LEU A 505 -12.84 9.63 -36.25
CA LEU A 505 -12.25 9.30 -34.95
C LEU A 505 -12.87 10.13 -33.83
N ARG A 506 -12.98 11.45 -33.99
CA ARG A 506 -13.60 12.33 -33.00
C ARG A 506 -15.07 11.95 -32.72
N GLY A 507 -15.86 11.65 -33.76
CA GLY A 507 -17.24 11.17 -33.58
C GLY A 507 -17.30 9.86 -32.79
N LEU A 508 -16.38 8.91 -33.07
CA LEU A 508 -16.28 7.65 -32.34
C LEU A 508 -15.81 7.83 -30.87
N VAL A 509 -14.94 8.78 -30.58
CA VAL A 509 -14.56 9.12 -29.20
C VAL A 509 -15.80 9.45 -28.37
N LEU A 510 -16.62 10.38 -28.85
CA LEU A 510 -17.83 10.79 -28.15
C LEU A 510 -18.83 9.62 -28.02
N GLU A 511 -18.98 8.80 -29.06
CA GLU A 511 -19.81 7.60 -29.02
C GLU A 511 -19.31 6.58 -27.99
N ILE A 512 -18.00 6.34 -27.92
CA ILE A 512 -17.40 5.43 -26.93
C ILE A 512 -17.61 5.94 -25.51
N VAL A 513 -17.35 7.24 -25.27
CA VAL A 513 -17.58 7.86 -23.96
C VAL A 513 -19.03 7.73 -23.54
N LYS A 514 -19.98 8.04 -24.45
CA LYS A 514 -21.41 7.87 -24.20
C LYS A 514 -21.77 6.44 -23.83
N GLU A 515 -21.30 5.45 -24.61
CA GLU A 515 -21.58 4.04 -24.30
C GLU A 515 -21.01 3.58 -22.97
N VAL A 516 -19.81 4.06 -22.61
CA VAL A 516 -19.20 3.77 -21.31
C VAL A 516 -20.05 4.37 -20.20
N MET A 517 -20.49 5.62 -20.35
CA MET A 517 -21.38 6.26 -19.38
C MET A 517 -22.74 5.56 -19.27
N ASP A 518 -23.33 5.12 -20.40
CA ASP A 518 -24.59 4.39 -20.37
C ASP A 518 -24.52 3.04 -19.62
N LYS A 519 -23.35 2.39 -19.62
CA LYS A 519 -23.17 1.05 -19.05
C LYS A 519 -22.54 1.05 -17.66
N HIS A 520 -21.66 2.03 -17.37
CA HIS A 520 -20.71 1.99 -16.26
C HIS A 520 -20.78 3.22 -15.34
N ASP A 521 -21.65 4.22 -15.59
CA ASP A 521 -21.79 5.39 -14.71
C ASP A 521 -22.27 5.04 -13.31
N ARG A 522 -22.83 3.84 -13.14
CA ARG A 522 -23.32 3.33 -11.83
C ARG A 522 -22.23 3.35 -10.74
N VAL A 523 -20.94 3.34 -11.11
CA VAL A 523 -19.81 3.39 -10.17
C VAL A 523 -19.49 4.82 -9.71
N ILE A 524 -19.96 5.84 -10.45
CA ILE A 524 -19.71 7.25 -10.16
C ILE A 524 -20.56 7.70 -8.97
N CYS A 525 -19.91 8.33 -7.99
CA CYS A 525 -20.53 8.89 -6.80
C CYS A 525 -19.90 10.24 -6.44
N ASP A 526 -20.70 11.29 -6.47
CA ASP A 526 -20.31 12.66 -6.13
C ASP A 526 -20.59 13.00 -4.65
N GLY A 527 -21.37 12.17 -3.94
CA GLY A 527 -21.81 12.41 -2.58
C GLY A 527 -20.92 11.78 -1.49
N ASP A 528 -21.47 11.80 -0.27
CA ASP A 528 -20.87 11.15 0.89
C ASP A 528 -21.03 9.63 0.82
N ASN A 529 -19.94 8.91 0.57
CA ASN A 529 -19.92 7.45 0.47
C ASN A 529 -20.14 6.74 1.82
N TYR A 530 -20.10 7.44 2.97
CA TYR A 530 -20.41 6.87 4.28
C TYR A 530 -21.89 6.82 4.58
N SER A 531 -22.70 7.62 3.86
CA SER A 531 -24.14 7.73 4.10
C SER A 531 -24.87 6.40 3.94
N LEU A 532 -25.98 6.23 4.65
CA LEU A 532 -26.86 5.06 4.46
C LEU A 532 -27.52 5.12 3.09
N GLU A 533 -27.85 6.32 2.64
CA GLU A 533 -28.45 6.59 1.33
C GLU A 533 -27.55 6.07 0.21
N TRP A 534 -26.23 6.31 0.29
CA TRP A 534 -25.29 5.77 -0.70
C TRP A 534 -25.23 4.24 -0.66
N ARG A 535 -25.23 3.63 0.51
CA ARG A 535 -25.19 2.16 0.62
C ARG A 535 -26.42 1.50 -0.01
N GLU A 536 -27.59 2.12 0.15
CA GLU A 536 -28.84 1.67 -0.46
C GLU A 536 -28.83 1.91 -1.98
N GLU A 537 -28.36 3.07 -2.40
CA GLU A 537 -28.19 3.42 -3.81
C GLU A 537 -27.19 2.49 -4.51
N ALA A 538 -26.04 2.23 -3.94
CA ALA A 538 -25.04 1.30 -4.47
C ALA A 538 -25.64 -0.12 -4.66
N LYS A 539 -26.44 -0.58 -3.70
CA LYS A 539 -27.16 -1.85 -3.82
C LYS A 539 -28.17 -1.83 -4.97
N ARG A 540 -28.92 -0.72 -5.14
CA ARG A 540 -29.87 -0.56 -6.23
C ARG A 540 -29.18 -0.54 -7.59
N ARG A 541 -28.01 0.09 -7.68
CA ARG A 541 -27.15 0.11 -8.88
C ARG A 541 -26.45 -1.22 -9.15
N GLY A 542 -26.54 -2.19 -8.23
CA GLY A 542 -25.90 -3.50 -8.36
C GLY A 542 -24.38 -3.47 -8.15
N LEU A 543 -23.87 -2.50 -7.38
CA LEU A 543 -22.46 -2.45 -7.03
C LEU A 543 -22.11 -3.51 -5.98
N ALA A 544 -20.90 -4.06 -6.08
CA ALA A 544 -20.39 -5.02 -5.12
C ALA A 544 -20.08 -4.35 -3.77
N ASN A 545 -20.54 -5.00 -2.68
CA ASN A 545 -20.24 -4.56 -1.31
C ASN A 545 -19.70 -5.75 -0.51
N HIS A 546 -18.41 -6.04 -0.68
CA HIS A 546 -17.73 -7.12 0.02
C HIS A 546 -17.23 -6.61 1.37
N LYS A 547 -18.04 -6.77 2.42
CA LYS A 547 -17.76 -6.22 3.77
C LYS A 547 -16.46 -6.75 4.36
N THR A 548 -16.14 -8.02 4.13
CA THR A 548 -14.89 -8.62 4.59
C THR A 548 -13.99 -9.00 3.42
N TYR A 549 -12.71 -9.14 3.70
CA TYR A 549 -11.73 -9.62 2.73
C TYR A 549 -12.08 -11.04 2.25
N PHE A 550 -12.57 -11.88 3.17
CA PHE A 550 -13.08 -13.21 2.82
C PHE A 550 -14.25 -13.13 1.82
N ASP A 551 -15.24 -12.25 2.04
CA ASP A 551 -16.36 -12.08 1.09
C ASP A 551 -15.88 -11.65 -0.30
N ALA A 552 -14.86 -10.80 -0.36
CA ALA A 552 -14.25 -10.39 -1.62
C ALA A 552 -13.52 -11.55 -2.32
N LEU A 553 -12.82 -12.39 -1.57
CA LEU A 553 -12.20 -13.61 -2.10
C LEU A 553 -13.25 -14.58 -2.64
N VAL A 554 -14.37 -14.76 -1.93
CA VAL A 554 -15.50 -15.60 -2.41
C VAL A 554 -15.99 -15.16 -3.79
N ALA A 555 -16.09 -13.84 -4.01
CA ALA A 555 -16.50 -13.29 -5.30
C ALA A 555 -15.52 -13.56 -6.45
N LEU A 556 -14.24 -13.83 -6.13
CA LEU A 556 -13.23 -14.18 -7.13
C LEU A 556 -13.13 -15.68 -7.42
N LYS A 557 -13.82 -16.55 -6.66
CA LYS A 557 -13.74 -18.00 -6.82
C LYS A 557 -14.09 -18.48 -8.24
N ASP A 558 -15.17 -17.90 -8.79
CA ASP A 558 -15.68 -18.23 -10.13
C ASP A 558 -15.46 -17.08 -11.13
N PHE A 559 -14.55 -16.17 -10.81
CA PHE A 559 -14.24 -15.02 -11.67
C PHE A 559 -13.48 -15.46 -12.93
N ASP A 560 -13.88 -14.95 -14.08
CA ASP A 560 -13.17 -15.20 -15.34
C ASP A 560 -11.94 -14.30 -15.50
N PHE A 561 -10.78 -14.85 -15.27
CA PHE A 561 -9.49 -14.17 -15.43
C PHE A 561 -8.94 -14.20 -16.85
N SER A 562 -9.68 -14.73 -17.84
CA SER A 562 -9.17 -14.97 -19.20
C SER A 562 -8.68 -13.69 -19.86
N ASP A 563 -9.51 -12.66 -19.92
CA ASP A 563 -9.18 -11.42 -20.64
C ASP A 563 -8.21 -10.53 -19.87
N ILE A 564 -8.30 -10.53 -18.52
CA ILE A 564 -7.47 -9.65 -17.71
C ILE A 564 -6.07 -10.19 -17.46
N PHE A 565 -5.90 -11.49 -17.26
CA PHE A 565 -4.61 -12.07 -16.88
C PHE A 565 -4.10 -13.15 -17.83
N LEU A 566 -4.92 -14.15 -18.19
CA LEU A 566 -4.43 -15.35 -18.88
C LEU A 566 -4.00 -15.06 -20.31
N LYS A 567 -4.85 -14.46 -21.13
CA LYS A 567 -4.55 -14.11 -22.54
C LYS A 567 -3.40 -13.11 -22.66
N ARG A 568 -3.14 -12.36 -21.62
CA ARG A 568 -2.09 -11.34 -21.58
C ARG A 568 -0.77 -11.84 -20.97
N GLY A 569 -0.73 -13.09 -20.48
CA GLY A 569 0.47 -13.73 -19.93
C GLY A 569 0.93 -13.15 -18.60
N ILE A 570 0.06 -12.44 -17.87
CA ILE A 570 0.39 -11.86 -16.55
C ILE A 570 0.52 -12.98 -15.53
N TYR A 571 -0.49 -13.85 -15.47
CA TYR A 571 -0.53 -15.04 -14.63
C TYR A 571 -1.03 -16.24 -15.42
N THR A 572 -0.62 -17.42 -14.99
CA THR A 572 -1.20 -18.70 -15.37
C THR A 572 -2.35 -19.06 -14.42
N GLU A 573 -3.23 -19.97 -14.85
CA GLU A 573 -4.31 -20.48 -13.97
C GLU A 573 -3.76 -21.05 -12.64
N LYS A 574 -2.60 -21.71 -12.70
CA LYS A 574 -1.93 -22.27 -11.53
C LYS A 574 -1.48 -21.17 -10.55
N GLU A 575 -0.92 -20.08 -11.07
CA GLU A 575 -0.48 -18.94 -10.25
C GLU A 575 -1.65 -18.19 -9.62
N ILE A 576 -2.75 -18.01 -10.36
CA ILE A 576 -3.99 -17.40 -9.84
C ILE A 576 -4.56 -18.26 -8.71
N ARG A 577 -4.66 -19.57 -8.93
CA ARG A 577 -5.15 -20.49 -7.91
C ARG A 577 -4.28 -20.50 -6.68
N ALA A 578 -2.96 -20.53 -6.85
CA ALA A 578 -2.01 -20.48 -5.75
C ALA A 578 -2.14 -19.19 -4.94
N SER A 579 -2.27 -18.02 -5.60
CA SER A 579 -2.49 -16.74 -4.92
C SER A 579 -3.81 -16.74 -4.14
N TYR A 580 -4.86 -17.30 -4.72
CA TYR A 580 -6.16 -17.44 -4.05
C TYR A 580 -6.06 -18.29 -2.78
N GLU A 581 -5.40 -19.44 -2.84
CA GLU A 581 -5.18 -20.34 -1.69
C GLU A 581 -4.35 -19.65 -0.59
N VAL A 582 -3.27 -18.94 -0.95
CA VAL A 582 -2.44 -18.17 -0.01
C VAL A 582 -3.25 -17.06 0.69
N ASN A 583 -4.12 -16.37 -0.03
CA ASN A 583 -4.98 -15.35 0.56
C ASN A 583 -6.01 -15.95 1.54
N LEU A 584 -6.57 -17.12 1.25
CA LEU A 584 -7.44 -17.83 2.19
C LEU A 584 -6.68 -18.31 3.45
N GLU A 585 -5.44 -18.79 3.27
CA GLU A 585 -4.55 -19.13 4.39
C GLU A 585 -4.27 -17.91 5.27
N GLU A 586 -4.06 -16.71 4.68
CA GLU A 586 -3.88 -15.47 5.42
C GLU A 586 -5.08 -15.16 6.34
N VAL A 587 -6.32 -15.30 5.84
CA VAL A 587 -7.55 -15.14 6.66
C VAL A 587 -7.54 -16.09 7.86
N VAL A 588 -7.24 -17.37 7.61
CA VAL A 588 -7.20 -18.41 8.67
C VAL A 588 -6.12 -18.08 9.71
N ILE A 589 -4.91 -17.76 9.26
CA ILE A 589 -3.77 -17.49 10.15
C ILE A 589 -4.06 -16.26 10.99
N TYR A 590 -4.55 -15.18 10.38
CA TYR A 590 -4.81 -13.91 11.04
C TYR A 590 -5.78 -14.08 12.23
N HIS A 591 -6.98 -14.58 12.00
CA HIS A 591 -7.98 -14.74 13.06
C HIS A 591 -7.61 -15.82 14.07
N THR A 592 -6.88 -16.86 13.66
CA THR A 592 -6.38 -17.89 14.58
C THR A 592 -5.34 -17.29 15.54
N LEU A 593 -4.46 -16.39 15.07
CA LEU A 593 -3.52 -15.68 15.94
C LEU A 593 -4.25 -14.75 16.90
N GLU A 594 -5.19 -13.94 16.42
CA GLU A 594 -6.02 -13.09 17.29
C GLU A 594 -6.71 -13.88 18.38
N ALA A 595 -7.31 -15.03 18.04
CA ALA A 595 -7.99 -15.89 19.00
C ALA A 595 -7.04 -16.41 20.10
N LYS A 596 -5.87 -16.89 19.72
CA LYS A 596 -4.86 -17.38 20.68
C LYS A 596 -4.35 -16.26 21.58
N ILE A 597 -4.15 -15.06 21.06
CA ILE A 597 -3.70 -13.90 21.82
C ILE A 597 -4.83 -13.46 22.77
N MET A 598 -6.08 -13.42 22.30
CA MET A 598 -7.25 -13.07 23.12
C MET A 598 -7.34 -14.02 24.34
N MET A 599 -7.30 -15.32 24.14
CA MET A 599 -7.31 -16.30 25.23
C MET A 599 -6.17 -16.05 26.22
N SER A 600 -4.95 -15.88 25.73
CA SER A 600 -3.79 -15.62 26.61
C SER A 600 -3.94 -14.33 27.42
N MET A 601 -4.53 -13.26 26.83
CA MET A 601 -4.76 -12.02 27.53
C MET A 601 -5.94 -12.08 28.49
N LEU A 602 -7.00 -12.82 28.16
CA LEU A 602 -8.11 -13.06 29.07
C LEU A 602 -7.60 -13.73 30.34
N GLU A 603 -6.83 -14.82 30.20
CA GLU A 603 -6.31 -15.62 31.31
C GLU A 603 -5.30 -14.84 32.19
N LYS A 604 -4.38 -14.09 31.57
CA LYS A 604 -3.21 -13.54 32.26
C LYS A 604 -3.38 -12.08 32.69
N ASP A 605 -4.22 -11.32 31.99
CA ASP A 605 -4.33 -9.89 32.19
C ASP A 605 -5.77 -9.49 32.58
N ILE A 606 -6.77 -9.77 31.72
CA ILE A 606 -8.09 -9.15 31.81
C ILE A 606 -8.94 -9.72 32.95
N ILE A 607 -9.07 -11.03 33.05
CA ILE A 607 -9.80 -11.68 34.14
C ILE A 607 -9.13 -11.36 35.49
N PRO A 608 -7.79 -11.45 35.62
CA PRO A 608 -7.11 -11.03 36.87
C PRO A 608 -7.37 -9.57 37.25
N MET A 609 -7.45 -8.62 36.31
CA MET A 609 -7.82 -7.23 36.63
C MET A 609 -9.22 -7.13 37.27
N GLY A 610 -10.20 -7.85 36.70
CA GLY A 610 -11.56 -7.91 37.25
C GLY A 610 -11.59 -8.52 38.63
N LEU A 611 -10.88 -9.64 38.86
CA LEU A 611 -10.79 -10.29 40.18
C LEU A 611 -10.13 -9.39 41.23
N ALA A 612 -9.11 -8.62 40.84
CA ALA A 612 -8.48 -7.65 41.75
C ALA A 612 -9.47 -6.56 42.19
N GLU A 613 -10.29 -6.02 41.28
CA GLU A 613 -11.32 -5.04 41.58
C GLU A 613 -12.39 -5.62 42.54
N LEU A 614 -12.85 -6.85 42.31
CA LEU A 614 -13.78 -7.55 43.19
C LEU A 614 -13.18 -7.75 44.61
N SER A 615 -11.90 -8.11 44.67
CA SER A 615 -11.18 -8.27 45.93
C SER A 615 -11.11 -6.96 46.72
N ASP A 616 -10.95 -5.81 46.08
CA ASP A 616 -10.97 -4.49 46.72
C ASP A 616 -12.36 -4.06 47.21
N LEU A 617 -13.40 -4.40 46.44
CA LEU A 617 -14.79 -4.05 46.79
C LEU A 617 -15.39 -4.90 47.91
N SER A 618 -15.02 -6.18 47.96
CA SER A 618 -15.60 -7.17 48.90
C SER A 618 -15.52 -6.77 50.37
N PRO A 619 -14.38 -6.30 50.93
CA PRO A 619 -14.33 -5.86 52.33
C PRO A 619 -15.25 -4.65 52.63
N ILE A 620 -15.40 -3.73 51.66
CA ILE A 620 -16.25 -2.55 51.85
C ILE A 620 -17.73 -2.96 51.95
N LEU A 621 -18.16 -3.91 51.10
CA LEU A 621 -19.53 -4.42 51.11
C LEU A 621 -19.88 -5.20 52.36
N ASN A 622 -18.89 -5.85 53.00
CA ASN A 622 -19.06 -6.54 54.25
C ASN A 622 -19.30 -5.59 55.44
N PHE A 623 -18.79 -4.36 55.39
CA PHE A 623 -18.93 -3.36 56.45
C PHE A 623 -20.09 -2.40 56.29
N LYS A 624 -20.52 -2.14 55.01
CA LYS A 624 -21.54 -1.14 54.70
C LYS A 624 -22.39 -1.61 53.51
N ASN A 625 -23.68 -1.69 53.75
CA ASN A 625 -24.62 -1.93 52.65
C ASN A 625 -24.69 -0.68 51.75
N ASN A 626 -24.12 -0.80 50.56
CA ASN A 626 -24.13 0.26 49.55
C ASN A 626 -24.58 -0.36 48.22
N GLU A 627 -25.82 -0.08 47.83
CA GLU A 627 -26.47 -0.65 46.66
C GLU A 627 -25.70 -0.35 45.37
N MET A 628 -25.07 0.83 45.24
CA MET A 628 -24.32 1.19 44.04
C MET A 628 -23.02 0.37 43.93
N LEU A 629 -22.30 0.17 45.03
CA LEU A 629 -21.10 -0.65 45.07
C LEU A 629 -21.42 -2.13 44.87
N SER A 630 -22.54 -2.62 45.46
CA SER A 630 -23.04 -3.98 45.19
C SER A 630 -23.37 -4.16 43.73
N SER A 631 -24.07 -3.20 43.12
CA SER A 631 -24.36 -3.25 41.68
C SER A 631 -23.10 -3.25 40.77
N LYS A 632 -22.07 -2.48 41.17
CA LYS A 632 -20.76 -2.51 40.47
C LYS A 632 -20.10 -3.88 40.59
N TYR A 633 -20.07 -4.43 41.81
CA TYR A 633 -19.52 -5.77 42.07
C TYR A 633 -20.23 -6.83 41.24
N ASP A 634 -21.56 -6.89 41.27
CA ASP A 634 -22.36 -7.87 40.50
C ASP A 634 -22.16 -7.74 39.01
N LYS A 635 -21.96 -6.52 38.48
CA LYS A 635 -21.68 -6.30 37.06
C LYS A 635 -20.32 -6.90 36.64
N ILE A 636 -19.28 -6.61 37.43
CA ILE A 636 -17.93 -7.11 37.18
C ILE A 636 -17.89 -8.64 37.26
N ASP A 637 -18.53 -9.22 38.29
CA ASP A 637 -18.61 -10.68 38.48
C ASP A 637 -19.28 -11.37 37.30
N LYS A 638 -20.40 -10.82 36.79
CA LYS A 638 -21.06 -11.32 35.57
C LYS A 638 -20.20 -11.21 34.35
N MET A 639 -19.45 -10.11 34.19
CA MET A 639 -18.55 -9.93 33.06
C MET A 639 -17.38 -10.93 33.10
N ILE A 640 -16.79 -11.17 34.27
CA ILE A 640 -15.75 -12.22 34.46
C ILE A 640 -16.29 -13.58 34.05
N THR A 641 -17.46 -13.96 34.56
CA THR A 641 -18.12 -15.23 34.21
C THR A 641 -18.30 -15.33 32.71
N LYS A 642 -18.79 -14.24 32.07
CA LYS A 642 -18.99 -14.19 30.62
C LYS A 642 -17.68 -14.32 29.83
N LEU A 643 -16.59 -13.69 30.29
CA LEU A 643 -15.28 -13.80 29.66
C LEU A 643 -14.72 -15.24 29.75
N MET A 644 -14.89 -15.93 30.88
CA MET A 644 -14.52 -17.34 31.02
C MET A 644 -15.32 -18.26 30.08
N GLU A 645 -16.63 -18.00 29.92
CA GLU A 645 -17.45 -18.68 28.90
C GLU A 645 -16.93 -18.42 27.49
N CYS A 646 -16.62 -17.16 27.17
CA CYS A 646 -16.08 -16.77 25.87
C CYS A 646 -14.75 -17.46 25.57
N GLU A 647 -13.86 -17.56 26.55
CA GLU A 647 -12.59 -18.27 26.42
C GLU A 647 -12.80 -19.75 26.06
N SER A 648 -13.66 -20.47 26.79
CA SER A 648 -13.99 -21.86 26.50
C SER A 648 -14.63 -22.03 25.11
N GLU A 649 -15.49 -21.11 24.69
CA GLU A 649 -16.09 -21.13 23.35
C GLU A 649 -15.03 -20.88 22.27
N ILE A 650 -14.10 -19.94 22.45
CA ILE A 650 -13.01 -19.68 21.49
C ILE A 650 -12.12 -20.92 21.36
N GLU A 651 -11.77 -21.60 22.46
CA GLU A 651 -11.01 -22.84 22.45
C GLU A 651 -11.70 -23.92 21.64
N ALA A 652 -13.01 -24.12 21.86
CA ALA A 652 -13.80 -25.08 21.12
C ALA A 652 -13.88 -24.76 19.61
N LEU A 653 -14.01 -23.47 19.24
CA LEU A 653 -14.01 -23.02 17.84
C LEU A 653 -12.65 -23.26 17.17
N LEU A 654 -11.53 -23.01 17.86
CA LEU A 654 -10.18 -23.28 17.37
C LEU A 654 -9.97 -24.80 17.17
N LEU A 655 -10.41 -25.61 18.11
CA LEU A 655 -10.32 -27.08 18.00
C LEU A 655 -11.15 -27.61 16.83
N HIS A 656 -12.34 -27.05 16.59
CA HIS A 656 -13.15 -27.41 15.42
C HIS A 656 -12.48 -27.00 14.11
N SER A 657 -11.99 -25.76 14.02
CA SER A 657 -11.31 -25.24 12.83
C SER A 657 -10.08 -26.09 12.45
N SER A 658 -9.36 -26.64 13.45
CA SER A 658 -8.17 -27.47 13.22
C SER A 658 -8.46 -28.79 12.50
N LYS A 659 -9.72 -29.25 12.53
CA LYS A 659 -10.18 -30.51 11.90
C LYS A 659 -10.69 -30.28 10.47
N ILE A 660 -10.73 -29.06 9.98
CA ILE A 660 -11.17 -28.72 8.62
C ILE A 660 -9.94 -28.73 7.71
N ASP A 661 -9.88 -29.66 6.77
CA ASP A 661 -8.76 -29.78 5.82
C ASP A 661 -8.90 -28.83 4.63
N ASP A 662 -10.12 -28.62 4.12
CA ASP A 662 -10.37 -27.75 3.00
C ASP A 662 -10.16 -26.28 3.39
N ILE A 663 -9.22 -25.60 2.73
CA ILE A 663 -8.80 -24.24 3.11
C ILE A 663 -9.95 -23.21 2.95
N TYR A 664 -10.80 -23.36 1.94
CA TYR A 664 -11.94 -22.47 1.74
C TYR A 664 -12.96 -22.61 2.88
N LYS A 665 -13.36 -23.84 3.19
CA LYS A 665 -14.31 -24.11 4.29
C LYS A 665 -13.73 -23.70 5.64
N LYS A 666 -12.42 -23.84 5.81
CA LYS A 666 -11.71 -23.43 7.02
C LYS A 666 -11.72 -21.91 7.15
N ALA A 667 -11.40 -21.16 6.09
CA ALA A 667 -11.44 -19.72 6.07
C ALA A 667 -12.86 -19.20 6.32
N GLU A 668 -13.88 -19.79 5.68
CA GLU A 668 -15.29 -19.47 5.93
C GLU A 668 -15.67 -19.68 7.40
N TYR A 669 -15.31 -20.82 7.95
CA TYR A 669 -15.60 -21.13 9.36
C TYR A 669 -14.94 -20.15 10.31
N VAL A 670 -13.67 -19.83 10.08
CA VAL A 670 -12.90 -18.92 10.92
C VAL A 670 -13.49 -17.50 10.86
N GLU A 671 -13.78 -16.98 9.66
CA GLU A 671 -14.41 -15.66 9.48
C GLU A 671 -15.79 -15.59 10.15
N ARG A 672 -16.67 -16.56 9.89
CA ARG A 672 -18.05 -16.52 10.37
C ARG A 672 -18.19 -16.78 11.87
N ASN A 673 -17.34 -17.60 12.45
CA ASN A 673 -17.48 -18.02 13.83
C ASN A 673 -16.41 -17.41 14.75
N ILE A 674 -15.11 -17.56 14.43
CA ILE A 674 -14.04 -17.10 15.32
C ILE A 674 -14.00 -15.57 15.33
N ALA A 675 -13.90 -14.91 14.18
CA ALA A 675 -13.84 -13.44 14.11
C ALA A 675 -15.08 -12.78 14.76
N THR A 676 -16.27 -13.37 14.59
CA THR A 676 -17.48 -12.89 15.24
C THR A 676 -17.43 -13.04 16.77
N LYS A 677 -16.91 -14.18 17.25
CA LYS A 677 -16.75 -14.40 18.68
C LYS A 677 -15.72 -13.47 19.31
N LEU A 678 -14.61 -13.20 18.62
CA LEU A 678 -13.60 -12.26 19.09
C LEU A 678 -14.17 -10.84 19.27
N ARG A 679 -14.99 -10.36 18.33
CA ARG A 679 -15.67 -9.05 18.46
C ARG A 679 -16.56 -8.99 19.69
N ALA A 680 -17.41 -10.00 19.89
CA ALA A 680 -18.29 -10.07 21.06
C ALA A 680 -17.51 -10.18 22.38
N THR A 681 -16.39 -10.90 22.42
CA THR A 681 -15.53 -11.01 23.59
C THR A 681 -14.87 -9.69 23.93
N ARG A 682 -14.38 -8.96 22.92
CA ARG A 682 -13.81 -7.62 23.06
C ARG A 682 -14.80 -6.66 23.73
N GLU A 683 -16.04 -6.61 23.28
CA GLU A 683 -17.08 -5.73 23.84
C GLU A 683 -17.23 -5.93 25.35
N VAL A 684 -17.25 -7.19 25.82
CA VAL A 684 -17.34 -7.51 27.25
C VAL A 684 -16.08 -7.07 28.01
N ALA A 685 -14.89 -7.30 27.44
CA ALA A 685 -13.62 -6.92 28.04
C ALA A 685 -13.47 -5.39 28.14
N ASP A 686 -13.80 -4.65 27.08
CA ASP A 686 -13.73 -3.20 27.02
C ASP A 686 -14.75 -2.54 27.98
N ASP A 687 -15.96 -3.13 28.14
CA ASP A 687 -16.94 -2.67 29.10
C ASP A 687 -16.54 -2.94 30.55
N MET A 688 -15.85 -4.06 30.80
CA MET A 688 -15.29 -4.34 32.12
C MET A 688 -14.18 -3.36 32.48
N GLU A 689 -13.27 -3.05 31.56
CA GLU A 689 -12.17 -2.08 31.75
C GLU A 689 -12.69 -0.73 32.26
N LYS A 690 -13.82 -0.23 31.74
CA LYS A 690 -14.45 1.04 32.19
C LYS A 690 -14.85 1.04 33.66
N LEU A 691 -15.02 -0.13 34.25
CA LEU A 691 -15.42 -0.29 35.66
C LEU A 691 -14.22 -0.51 36.62
N ILE A 692 -13.06 -0.85 36.04
CA ILE A 692 -11.85 -1.14 36.86
C ILE A 692 -11.17 0.15 37.27
N SER A 693 -10.75 0.20 38.52
CA SER A 693 -9.96 1.32 39.06
C SER A 693 -8.55 1.33 38.47
N ARG A 694 -7.99 2.52 38.20
CA ARG A 694 -6.69 2.70 37.55
C ARG A 694 -5.56 1.89 38.22
N LYS A 695 -5.58 1.71 39.53
CA LYS A 695 -4.58 0.90 40.25
C LYS A 695 -4.60 -0.58 39.89
N ASN A 696 -5.75 -1.11 39.45
CA ASN A 696 -5.94 -2.51 39.05
C ASN A 696 -5.79 -2.74 37.57
N ILE A 697 -5.64 -1.69 36.75
CA ILE A 697 -5.35 -1.79 35.32
C ILE A 697 -3.87 -2.14 35.12
N THR A 698 -3.58 -3.30 34.59
CA THR A 698 -2.21 -3.81 34.36
C THR A 698 -1.71 -3.56 32.93
N LEU A 699 -2.63 -3.45 31.97
CA LEU A 699 -2.33 -3.13 30.57
C LEU A 699 -2.37 -1.62 30.34
N PRO A 700 -1.44 -1.04 29.56
CA PRO A 700 -1.56 0.36 29.14
C PRO A 700 -2.89 0.60 28.43
N SER A 701 -3.65 1.59 28.93
CA SER A 701 -4.92 2.04 28.34
C SER A 701 -4.69 2.85 27.06
N TYR A 702 -5.77 3.14 26.33
CA TYR A 702 -5.67 4.05 25.17
C TYR A 702 -5.25 5.47 25.60
N GLU A 703 -5.67 5.93 26.79
CA GLU A 703 -5.21 7.19 27.35
C GLU A 703 -3.69 7.22 27.55
N ASP A 704 -3.11 6.14 28.09
CA ASP A 704 -1.66 6.03 28.28
C ASP A 704 -0.91 6.01 26.92
N ILE A 705 -1.47 5.32 25.93
CA ILE A 705 -0.88 5.23 24.58
C ILE A 705 -0.92 6.59 23.90
N PHE A 706 -2.07 7.24 23.82
CA PHE A 706 -2.27 8.47 23.08
C PHE A 706 -1.54 9.68 23.64
N ASN A 707 -1.28 9.69 24.95
CA ASN A 707 -0.53 10.75 25.62
C ASN A 707 1.00 10.48 25.67
N SER A 708 1.48 9.40 25.11
CA SER A 708 2.89 8.97 25.25
C SER A 708 3.90 9.74 24.41
N LEU A 709 3.44 10.45 23.38
CA LEU A 709 4.30 11.20 22.46
C LEU A 709 4.29 12.72 22.69
N SER A 710 3.37 13.20 23.52
CA SER A 710 3.22 14.62 23.87
C SER A 710 4.32 15.12 24.81
#